data_c1d144add644d8a4101004cc2a0a7db7
#
_entry.id   c1d144add644d8a4101004cc2a0a7db7
#
_cell.length_a   1.000
_cell.length_b   1.000
_cell.length_c   1.000
_cell.angle_alpha   90.00
_cell.angle_beta   90.00
_cell.angle_gamma   90.00
#
_symmetry.space_group_name_H-M   'P 1'
#
loop_
_entity.id
_entity.type
_entity.pdbx_description
1 polymer ?
#
loop_
_entity_poly.entity_id
_entity_poly.type
_entity_poly.pdbx_seq_one_letter_code
_entity_poly.pdbx_strand_id
1 'polypeptide(L)'
;MKKVLFFILLLWCPFSIVSAQFVNFGQDRPSLRWKQIKTDDFQIIYPDFFEENAQKAASIFSLLYHHANTLQLHPKKISIIMHADGGVSNGNVALAPRKSELYTMPSQDPTDDWLEHLCVHEFRHVVQLDKVNQGLTKDLYYLFGEIFPIAVVGVYVPMWFMEGDAVCFETAVGHLGRGRSPEFLNEMKAQILEKGIYNYSKAVLGSNKDFVPNRYTMGYFMTANSRVNYGSDIWAKALERTGRRPYGITPFATSLKLSMQGKRDSLWRDSTFRSLFIDPDSVRQANTYRDAKRTLYRDNFSELQQRWMREASLVSSPFDTLPTHNKYYTNYYNPTPISSGKVIAYKKGLQQTGAFVLLHNQNEKLLRRTGILDDYKFAFNNDQIVWSEYYNHIRWDQGGRMRLSSYDLNTGKYKRYKSRNNRFSPFAMGQEWGCVEVDHCNRSYLVLLDSTLSRETGRIPAEANELFIHPSYHEGKITTVVQSPRGLSLVSIDPVTHRRHTVCPAIYYELDHPVAGDSLLIYRASYNGNNAFYRWTAQGPVNVLNSKYGLQFPTLSADKKQLYFSFYTADGYKPGHIDLAGLQEQPTVYQQFRLADSMKQEEKWHSAFQYDSIYPSRKYNKFTHLVNIHSWGPVEADLNDMDVDFGAVVYSQNKLSTLSFTAGYILKSGYDHGAWMLNASYKGWWPVFDFDLYSGRYDYESFNEGFFL
;
A
#
# COMPACT_ATOMS: atom_id res chain seq x y z
N MET A 1 43.44 -4.33 11.29
CA MET A 1 42.96 -5.62 10.84
C MET A 1 41.48 -5.86 11.18
N LYS A 2 41.01 -5.91 12.44
CA LYS A 2 39.57 -6.15 12.76
C LYS A 2 38.60 -5.16 12.13
N LYS A 3 38.94 -3.88 11.97
CA LYS A 3 38.09 -2.87 11.31
C LYS A 3 38.05 -3.04 9.79
N VAL A 4 39.13 -3.49 9.16
CA VAL A 4 39.21 -3.77 7.72
C VAL A 4 38.46 -5.06 7.38
N LEU A 5 38.57 -6.09 8.22
CA LEU A 5 37.84 -7.34 8.11
C LEU A 5 36.31 -7.11 8.27
N PHE A 6 35.92 -6.21 9.18
CA PHE A 6 34.52 -5.80 9.37
C PHE A 6 34.01 -5.01 8.18
N PHE A 7 34.84 -4.21 7.54
CA PHE A 7 34.50 -3.48 6.30
C PHE A 7 34.36 -4.43 5.10
N ILE A 8 35.18 -5.47 5.03
CA ILE A 8 35.08 -6.54 4.01
C ILE A 8 33.82 -7.39 4.25
N LEU A 9 33.49 -7.72 5.50
CA LEU A 9 32.23 -8.39 5.87
C LEU A 9 30.98 -7.51 5.62
N LEU A 10 31.10 -6.20 5.76
CA LEU A 10 30.03 -5.24 5.43
C LEU A 10 29.81 -5.14 3.91
N LEU A 11 30.84 -5.34 3.11
CA LEU A 11 30.73 -5.48 1.66
C LEU A 11 30.12 -6.84 1.25
N TRP A 12 30.26 -7.87 2.06
CA TRP A 12 29.74 -9.21 1.78
C TRP A 12 28.25 -9.40 2.19
N CYS A 13 27.83 -8.75 3.27
CA CYS A 13 26.46 -8.94 3.80
C CYS A 13 25.34 -8.22 3.03
N PRO A 14 25.55 -7.07 2.37
CA PRO A 14 24.44 -6.34 1.72
C PRO A 14 23.98 -6.90 0.39
N PHE A 15 24.80 -7.68 -0.31
CA PHE A 15 24.44 -8.14 -1.67
C PHE A 15 23.28 -9.13 -1.71
N SER A 16 23.13 -9.98 -0.71
CA SER A 16 21.99 -10.88 -0.59
C SER A 16 20.67 -10.18 -0.17
N ILE A 17 20.76 -9.00 0.46
CA ILE A 17 19.58 -8.22 0.88
C ILE A 17 19.15 -7.21 -0.20
N VAL A 18 20.11 -6.70 -0.98
CA VAL A 18 19.88 -5.71 -2.05
C VAL A 18 19.14 -6.32 -3.25
N SER A 19 19.26 -7.62 -3.48
CA SER A 19 18.57 -8.33 -4.54
C SER A 19 17.04 -8.24 -4.48
N ALA A 20 16.45 -8.11 -3.31
CA ALA A 20 15.01 -7.98 -3.16
C ALA A 20 14.48 -6.58 -3.59
N GLN A 21 15.35 -5.59 -3.78
CA GLN A 21 14.98 -4.23 -4.19
C GLN A 21 15.28 -3.93 -5.67
N PHE A 22 16.00 -4.79 -6.37
CA PHE A 22 16.11 -4.75 -7.84
C PHE A 22 14.93 -5.44 -8.52
N VAL A 23 13.75 -5.31 -7.98
CA VAL A 23 12.55 -5.82 -8.63
C VAL A 23 12.37 -5.03 -9.92
N ASN A 24 12.48 -5.70 -11.04
CA ASN A 24 12.12 -5.18 -12.35
C ASN A 24 10.60 -5.03 -12.37
N PHE A 25 10.09 -3.87 -12.03
CA PHE A 25 8.66 -3.55 -12.02
C PHE A 25 8.11 -3.39 -13.44
N GLY A 26 8.44 -4.33 -14.32
CA GLY A 26 7.84 -4.46 -15.62
C GLY A 26 8.06 -3.29 -16.58
N GLN A 27 7.63 -3.49 -17.80
CA GLN A 27 7.75 -2.51 -18.88
C GLN A 27 6.39 -2.14 -19.43
N ASP A 28 6.30 -0.90 -19.89
CA ASP A 28 5.20 -0.41 -20.69
C ASP A 28 5.34 -0.84 -22.15
N ARG A 29 4.23 -0.75 -22.89
CA ARG A 29 4.21 -1.05 -24.32
C ARG A 29 5.11 -0.09 -25.11
N PRO A 30 5.85 -0.59 -26.12
CA PRO A 30 6.75 0.24 -26.93
C PRO A 30 6.02 1.32 -27.74
N SER A 31 4.71 1.15 -27.98
CA SER A 31 3.88 2.11 -28.70
C SER A 31 3.59 3.40 -27.91
N LEU A 32 3.85 3.41 -26.59
CA LEU A 32 3.64 4.60 -25.79
C LEU A 32 4.61 5.71 -26.18
N ARG A 33 4.05 6.89 -26.37
CA ARG A 33 4.80 8.12 -26.56
C ARG A 33 4.95 8.81 -25.22
N TRP A 34 6.16 9.26 -24.92
CA TRP A 34 6.49 9.83 -23.61
C TRP A 34 6.76 11.31 -23.70
N LYS A 35 6.26 12.03 -22.73
CA LYS A 35 6.55 13.44 -22.43
C LYS A 35 7.24 13.59 -21.09
N GLN A 36 7.74 14.76 -20.81
CA GLN A 36 8.35 15.10 -19.53
C GLN A 36 8.07 16.54 -19.13
N ILE A 37 7.88 16.75 -17.83
CA ILE A 37 7.97 18.02 -17.13
C ILE A 37 9.28 18.02 -16.37
N LYS A 38 10.08 19.08 -16.46
CA LYS A 38 11.38 19.16 -15.80
C LYS A 38 11.52 20.50 -15.08
N THR A 39 11.72 20.44 -13.77
CA THR A 39 12.01 21.58 -12.88
C THR A 39 13.42 21.45 -12.29
N ASP A 40 13.79 22.33 -11.38
CA ASP A 40 15.05 22.19 -10.64
C ASP A 40 15.02 21.04 -9.64
N ASP A 41 13.85 20.73 -9.06
CA ASP A 41 13.65 19.76 -8.00
C ASP A 41 13.27 18.35 -8.50
N PHE A 42 12.57 18.24 -9.62
CA PHE A 42 12.08 16.96 -10.13
C PHE A 42 11.99 16.90 -11.65
N GLN A 43 11.86 15.67 -12.17
CA GLN A 43 11.52 15.38 -13.56
C GLN A 43 10.40 14.35 -13.57
N ILE A 44 9.21 14.70 -14.09
CA ILE A 44 8.11 13.74 -14.28
C ILE A 44 8.14 13.27 -15.74
N ILE A 45 8.15 11.93 -15.93
CA ILE A 45 8.11 11.26 -17.23
C ILE A 45 6.80 10.49 -17.30
N TYR A 46 5.99 10.72 -18.33
CA TYR A 46 4.62 10.20 -18.42
C TYR A 46 4.18 9.95 -19.87
N PRO A 47 3.20 9.04 -20.10
CA PRO A 47 2.60 8.86 -21.42
C PRO A 47 1.88 10.12 -21.90
N ASP A 48 1.98 10.47 -23.19
CA ASP A 48 1.49 11.74 -23.75
C ASP A 48 -0.01 12.01 -23.52
N PHE A 49 -0.81 10.96 -23.40
CA PHE A 49 -2.25 11.05 -23.09
C PHE A 49 -2.55 11.37 -21.62
N PHE A 50 -1.56 11.32 -20.74
CA PHE A 50 -1.72 11.49 -19.28
C PHE A 50 -1.29 12.88 -18.80
N GLU A 51 -1.29 13.87 -19.67
CA GLU A 51 -0.80 15.24 -19.43
C GLU A 51 -1.47 15.91 -18.21
N GLU A 52 -2.81 15.82 -18.10
CA GLU A 52 -3.58 16.47 -17.04
C GLU A 52 -3.15 15.97 -15.66
N ASN A 53 -3.05 14.66 -15.48
CA ASN A 53 -2.60 14.06 -14.22
C ASN A 53 -1.11 14.32 -13.94
N ALA A 54 -0.28 14.45 -14.99
CA ALA A 54 1.14 14.80 -14.83
C ALA A 54 1.32 16.24 -14.37
N GLN A 55 0.50 17.18 -14.84
CA GLN A 55 0.46 18.56 -14.36
C GLN A 55 0.00 18.63 -12.89
N LYS A 56 -1.02 17.85 -12.54
CA LYS A 56 -1.47 17.71 -11.16
C LYS A 56 -0.36 17.19 -10.26
N ALA A 57 0.32 16.10 -10.65
CA ALA A 57 1.46 15.55 -9.91
C ALA A 57 2.61 16.58 -9.78
N ALA A 58 2.89 17.37 -10.83
CA ALA A 58 3.90 18.42 -10.78
C ALA A 58 3.58 19.50 -9.74
N SER A 59 2.31 19.90 -9.63
CA SER A 59 1.84 20.86 -8.61
C SER A 59 1.99 20.26 -7.18
N ILE A 60 1.65 18.98 -6.99
CA ILE A 60 1.82 18.30 -5.72
C ILE A 60 3.30 18.25 -5.32
N PHE A 61 4.19 17.75 -6.20
CA PHE A 61 5.61 17.67 -5.90
C PHE A 61 6.24 19.04 -5.67
N SER A 62 5.85 20.05 -6.42
CA SER A 62 6.34 21.42 -6.21
C SER A 62 6.05 21.90 -4.79
N LEU A 63 4.82 21.71 -4.30
CA LEU A 63 4.46 22.08 -2.94
C LEU A 63 5.24 21.28 -1.89
N LEU A 64 5.37 19.95 -2.09
CA LEU A 64 6.07 19.07 -1.17
C LEU A 64 7.56 19.39 -1.06
N TYR A 65 8.24 19.74 -2.16
CA TYR A 65 9.64 20.15 -2.16
C TYR A 65 9.87 21.47 -1.40
N HIS A 66 8.92 22.39 -1.45
CA HIS A 66 9.02 23.67 -0.72
C HIS A 66 8.62 23.56 0.76
N HIS A 67 8.06 22.43 1.17
CA HIS A 67 7.62 22.22 2.56
C HIS A 67 8.77 21.77 3.46
N ALA A 68 8.93 22.44 4.61
CA ALA A 68 9.86 22.01 5.67
C ALA A 68 9.26 20.80 6.43
N ASN A 69 9.88 19.63 6.29
CA ASN A 69 9.40 18.38 6.89
C ASN A 69 10.15 18.00 8.17
N THR A 70 9.59 17.08 8.97
CA THR A 70 10.17 16.62 10.25
C THR A 70 11.49 15.88 10.10
N LEU A 71 11.85 15.38 8.93
CA LEU A 71 13.18 14.82 8.67
C LEU A 71 14.24 15.89 8.42
N GLN A 72 13.85 17.16 8.35
CA GLN A 72 14.75 18.31 8.25
C GLN A 72 15.73 18.21 7.06
N LEU A 73 15.19 17.84 5.89
CA LEU A 73 15.96 17.71 4.68
C LEU A 73 15.16 18.18 3.46
N HIS A 74 15.79 19.00 2.61
CA HIS A 74 15.35 19.24 1.24
C HIS A 74 16.00 18.15 0.36
N PRO A 75 15.21 17.26 -0.28
CA PRO A 75 15.76 16.15 -1.03
C PRO A 75 16.38 16.60 -2.35
N LYS A 76 17.31 15.81 -2.88
CA LYS A 76 17.90 16.02 -4.19
C LYS A 76 16.87 15.73 -5.29
N LYS A 77 17.11 16.31 -6.46
CA LYS A 77 16.29 16.08 -7.67
C LYS A 77 16.07 14.60 -7.93
N ILE A 78 14.83 14.23 -8.26
CA ILE A 78 14.45 12.85 -8.61
C ILE A 78 13.70 12.80 -9.95
N SER A 79 13.81 11.65 -10.64
CA SER A 79 12.96 11.33 -11.79
C SER A 79 11.77 10.51 -11.32
N ILE A 80 10.57 10.91 -11.73
CA ILE A 80 9.28 10.27 -11.39
C ILE A 80 8.69 9.74 -12.69
N ILE A 81 8.45 8.44 -12.75
CA ILE A 81 7.87 7.78 -13.92
C ILE A 81 6.42 7.42 -13.61
N MET A 82 5.48 7.89 -14.42
CA MET A 82 4.06 7.59 -14.26
C MET A 82 3.64 6.51 -15.25
N HIS A 83 3.20 5.37 -14.73
CA HIS A 83 2.66 4.23 -15.49
C HIS A 83 1.14 4.31 -15.50
N ALA A 84 0.55 4.71 -16.63
CA ALA A 84 -0.89 4.95 -16.74
C ALA A 84 -1.63 3.95 -17.63
N ASP A 85 -0.92 2.98 -18.25
CA ASP A 85 -1.53 1.98 -19.15
C ASP A 85 -1.88 0.65 -18.43
N GLY A 86 -1.83 0.63 -17.08
CA GLY A 86 -2.03 -0.58 -16.27
C GLY A 86 -3.34 -0.58 -15.49
N GLY A 87 -3.58 -1.69 -14.77
CA GLY A 87 -4.64 -1.84 -13.78
C GLY A 87 -4.08 -1.95 -12.36
N VAL A 88 -2.86 -1.46 -12.12
CA VAL A 88 -2.19 -1.52 -10.83
C VAL A 88 -2.21 -0.16 -10.15
N SER A 89 -2.46 -0.17 -8.87
CA SER A 89 -2.49 0.95 -7.95
C SER A 89 -1.34 0.78 -6.95
N ASN A 90 -0.21 1.45 -7.16
CA ASN A 90 0.98 1.29 -6.32
C ASN A 90 2.01 2.41 -6.57
N GLY A 91 3.05 2.47 -5.73
CA GLY A 91 4.24 3.28 -5.94
C GLY A 91 5.49 2.66 -5.36
N ASN A 92 6.62 3.15 -5.80
CA ASN A 92 7.90 2.82 -5.18
C ASN A 92 8.97 3.88 -5.46
N VAL A 93 9.98 3.95 -4.59
CA VAL A 93 11.20 4.73 -4.81
C VAL A 93 12.40 3.81 -4.85
N ALA A 94 13.12 3.83 -5.98
CA ALA A 94 14.38 3.16 -6.16
C ALA A 94 15.56 4.13 -6.01
N LEU A 95 16.66 3.65 -5.46
CA LEU A 95 17.90 4.42 -5.32
C LEU A 95 18.92 4.16 -6.43
N ALA A 96 18.86 3.00 -7.09
CA ALA A 96 19.78 2.65 -8.17
C ALA A 96 19.03 1.94 -9.30
N PRO A 97 18.70 2.64 -10.39
CA PRO A 97 18.85 4.08 -10.57
C PRO A 97 17.89 4.89 -9.71
N ARG A 98 18.29 6.08 -9.30
CA ARG A 98 17.47 6.99 -8.49
C ARG A 98 16.25 7.46 -9.26
N LYS A 99 15.09 6.92 -8.91
CA LYS A 99 13.78 7.24 -9.51
C LYS A 99 12.63 6.86 -8.58
N SER A 100 11.47 7.45 -8.81
CA SER A 100 10.19 7.00 -8.27
C SER A 100 9.31 6.50 -9.41
N GLU A 101 8.59 5.40 -9.22
CA GLU A 101 7.64 4.86 -10.18
C GLU A 101 6.24 4.89 -9.54
N LEU A 102 5.29 5.53 -10.24
CA LEU A 102 3.91 5.69 -9.82
C LEU A 102 3.00 4.89 -10.77
N TYR A 103 2.32 3.88 -10.25
CA TYR A 103 1.30 3.09 -10.95
C TYR A 103 -0.04 3.71 -10.67
N THR A 104 -0.52 4.50 -11.62
CA THR A 104 -1.49 5.56 -11.38
C THR A 104 -2.95 5.15 -11.50
N MET A 105 -3.28 3.86 -11.60
CA MET A 105 -4.68 3.41 -11.53
C MET A 105 -5.25 3.73 -10.14
N PRO A 106 -6.35 4.49 -10.02
CA PRO A 106 -6.95 4.77 -8.73
C PRO A 106 -7.38 3.49 -8.01
N SER A 107 -7.10 3.41 -6.71
CA SER A 107 -7.66 2.37 -5.84
C SER A 107 -9.18 2.53 -5.72
N GLN A 108 -9.90 1.42 -5.51
CA GLN A 108 -11.32 1.44 -5.15
C GLN A 108 -11.55 1.62 -3.65
N ASP A 109 -10.48 1.77 -2.87
CA ASP A 109 -10.58 2.07 -1.44
C ASP A 109 -11.06 3.51 -1.20
N PRO A 110 -11.87 3.76 -0.16
CA PRO A 110 -12.37 5.09 0.15
C PRO A 110 -11.23 5.98 0.68
N THR A 111 -10.77 6.89 -0.16
CA THR A 111 -9.75 7.90 0.18
C THR A 111 -10.18 9.27 -0.38
N ASP A 112 -9.41 10.33 -0.12
CA ASP A 112 -9.64 11.62 -0.75
C ASP A 112 -9.15 11.60 -2.22
N ASP A 113 -7.96 12.12 -2.51
CA ASP A 113 -7.42 12.07 -3.87
C ASP A 113 -6.32 11.00 -3.97
N TRP A 114 -6.53 9.96 -4.76
CA TRP A 114 -5.57 8.86 -4.89
C TRP A 114 -4.19 9.32 -5.38
N LEU A 115 -4.14 10.17 -6.41
CA LEU A 115 -2.87 10.60 -6.96
C LEU A 115 -2.09 11.48 -5.97
N GLU A 116 -2.81 12.36 -5.24
CA GLU A 116 -2.24 13.16 -4.16
C GLU A 116 -1.65 12.27 -3.07
N HIS A 117 -2.45 11.32 -2.60
CA HIS A 117 -2.05 10.36 -1.57
C HIS A 117 -0.78 9.59 -1.98
N LEU A 118 -0.75 9.07 -3.20
CA LEU A 118 0.39 8.33 -3.75
C LEU A 118 1.65 9.22 -3.84
N CYS A 119 1.53 10.42 -4.40
CA CYS A 119 2.65 11.36 -4.52
C CYS A 119 3.24 11.73 -3.15
N VAL A 120 2.38 11.98 -2.15
CA VAL A 120 2.80 12.32 -0.78
C VAL A 120 3.55 11.17 -0.13
N HIS A 121 3.04 9.95 -0.25
CA HIS A 121 3.67 8.75 0.30
C HIS A 121 5.06 8.51 -0.29
N GLU A 122 5.16 8.48 -1.62
CA GLU A 122 6.42 8.22 -2.32
C GLU A 122 7.44 9.37 -2.12
N PHE A 123 6.97 10.61 -2.02
CA PHE A 123 7.86 11.73 -1.70
C PHE A 123 8.53 11.55 -0.33
N ARG A 124 7.81 11.01 0.67
CA ARG A 124 8.42 10.76 1.98
C ARG A 124 9.57 9.78 1.89
N HIS A 125 9.47 8.74 1.05
CA HIS A 125 10.58 7.82 0.80
C HIS A 125 11.78 8.52 0.16
N VAL A 126 11.56 9.47 -0.76
CA VAL A 126 12.66 10.27 -1.34
C VAL A 126 13.42 11.02 -0.24
N VAL A 127 12.70 11.66 0.70
CA VAL A 127 13.31 12.37 1.82
C VAL A 127 14.06 11.44 2.76
N GLN A 128 13.49 10.28 3.10
CA GLN A 128 14.12 9.28 3.97
C GLN A 128 15.45 8.78 3.40
N LEU A 129 15.46 8.45 2.13
CA LEU A 129 16.64 7.91 1.45
C LEU A 129 17.75 8.95 1.33
N ASP A 130 17.40 10.20 1.03
CA ASP A 130 18.37 11.29 1.01
C ASP A 130 18.88 11.66 2.41
N LYS A 131 18.06 11.48 3.44
CA LYS A 131 18.50 11.71 4.83
C LYS A 131 19.56 10.73 5.29
N VAL A 132 19.60 9.51 4.74
CA VAL A 132 20.68 8.56 4.98
C VAL A 132 21.95 8.91 4.18
N ASN A 133 21.81 9.57 3.03
CA ASN A 133 22.95 9.93 2.17
C ASN A 133 23.74 11.13 2.72
N GLN A 134 24.36 10.96 3.92
CA GLN A 134 25.14 11.98 4.61
C GLN A 134 26.44 11.39 5.20
N GLY A 135 27.41 12.26 5.47
CA GLY A 135 28.72 11.87 6.05
C GLY A 135 29.40 10.78 5.22
N LEU A 136 29.91 9.73 5.87
CA LEU A 136 30.63 8.65 5.18
C LEU A 136 29.79 7.97 4.09
N THR A 137 28.48 7.80 4.29
CA THR A 137 27.61 7.26 3.23
C THR A 137 27.61 8.14 1.98
N LYS A 138 27.64 9.47 2.15
CA LYS A 138 27.73 10.41 1.04
C LYS A 138 29.11 10.37 0.36
N ASP A 139 30.17 10.22 1.14
CA ASP A 139 31.53 10.12 0.60
C ASP A 139 31.65 8.85 -0.25
N LEU A 140 31.12 7.74 0.22
CA LEU A 140 31.10 6.46 -0.50
C LEU A 140 30.08 6.44 -1.66
N TYR A 141 29.02 7.25 -1.61
CA TYR A 141 28.17 7.50 -2.77
C TYR A 141 28.96 8.18 -3.92
N TYR A 142 29.82 9.16 -3.62
CA TYR A 142 30.65 9.77 -4.66
C TYR A 142 31.69 8.77 -5.22
N LEU A 143 32.09 7.79 -4.42
CA LEU A 143 33.04 6.77 -4.86
C LEU A 143 32.37 5.63 -5.64
N PHE A 144 31.23 5.09 -5.19
CA PHE A 144 30.59 3.87 -5.71
C PHE A 144 29.24 4.12 -6.41
N GLY A 145 28.72 5.35 -6.36
CA GLY A 145 27.42 5.71 -6.94
C GLY A 145 26.24 5.34 -6.04
N GLU A 146 25.09 5.17 -6.68
CA GLU A 146 23.78 5.04 -6.03
C GLU A 146 23.59 3.73 -5.25
N ILE A 147 24.40 2.72 -5.52
CA ILE A 147 24.30 1.40 -4.83
C ILE A 147 24.67 1.49 -3.34
N PHE A 148 25.57 2.38 -2.94
CA PHE A 148 26.06 2.42 -1.58
C PHE A 148 25.01 2.88 -0.55
N PRO A 149 24.26 3.96 -0.75
CA PRO A 149 23.16 4.31 0.15
C PRO A 149 22.11 3.22 0.30
N ILE A 150 21.83 2.43 -0.76
CA ILE A 150 20.92 1.27 -0.68
C ILE A 150 21.43 0.26 0.34
N ALA A 151 22.71 -0.09 0.26
CA ALA A 151 23.32 -1.05 1.18
C ALA A 151 23.18 -0.57 2.64
N VAL A 152 23.43 0.71 2.91
CA VAL A 152 23.28 1.29 4.25
C VAL A 152 21.84 1.24 4.75
N VAL A 153 20.87 1.61 3.89
CA VAL A 153 19.44 1.54 4.25
C VAL A 153 19.03 0.09 4.49
N GLY A 154 19.37 -0.83 3.57
CA GLY A 154 18.98 -2.24 3.65
C GLY A 154 19.50 -2.95 4.92
N VAL A 155 20.71 -2.60 5.38
CA VAL A 155 21.32 -3.20 6.57
C VAL A 155 20.77 -2.62 7.88
N TYR A 156 20.55 -1.32 7.94
CA TYR A 156 20.35 -0.63 9.21
C TYR A 156 18.95 -0.10 9.45
N VAL A 157 18.24 0.32 8.39
CA VAL A 157 16.93 0.98 8.53
C VAL A 157 15.82 -0.05 8.48
N PRO A 158 15.01 -0.19 9.54
CA PRO A 158 13.91 -1.15 9.53
C PRO A 158 12.82 -0.77 8.52
N MET A 159 12.32 -1.74 7.75
CA MET A 159 11.25 -1.50 6.79
C MET A 159 9.95 -1.00 7.44
N TRP A 160 9.65 -1.44 8.68
CA TRP A 160 8.50 -0.90 9.40
C TRP A 160 8.61 0.60 9.69
N PHE A 161 9.85 1.11 9.85
CA PHE A 161 10.07 2.55 9.99
C PHE A 161 9.88 3.27 8.65
N MET A 162 10.46 2.75 7.57
CA MET A 162 10.33 3.34 6.24
C MET A 162 8.86 3.55 5.89
N GLU A 163 8.07 2.49 5.97
CA GLU A 163 6.65 2.51 5.62
C GLU A 163 5.80 3.27 6.66
N GLY A 164 6.09 3.06 7.95
CA GLY A 164 5.35 3.72 9.02
C GLY A 164 5.52 5.23 9.05
N ASP A 165 6.71 5.74 8.76
CA ASP A 165 6.96 7.19 8.67
C ASP A 165 6.31 7.80 7.40
N ALA A 166 6.25 7.05 6.30
CA ALA A 166 5.51 7.47 5.11
C ALA A 166 4.00 7.54 5.38
N VAL A 167 3.44 6.54 6.11
CA VAL A 167 2.04 6.59 6.58
C VAL A 167 1.79 7.76 7.54
N CYS A 168 2.73 8.07 8.42
CA CYS A 168 2.62 9.27 9.28
C CYS A 168 2.55 10.56 8.45
N PHE A 169 3.39 10.67 7.42
CA PHE A 169 3.45 11.85 6.57
C PHE A 169 2.20 12.01 5.69
N GLU A 170 1.72 10.95 5.02
CA GLU A 170 0.48 11.01 4.26
C GLU A 170 -0.72 11.34 5.13
N THR A 171 -0.75 10.81 6.38
CA THR A 171 -1.79 11.11 7.36
C THR A 171 -1.75 12.57 7.84
N ALA A 172 -0.55 13.14 7.95
CA ALA A 172 -0.37 14.53 8.36
C ALA A 172 -0.76 15.52 7.26
N VAL A 173 -0.44 15.20 6.01
CA VAL A 173 -0.63 16.07 4.84
C VAL A 173 -2.03 15.95 4.26
N GLY A 174 -2.55 14.71 4.11
CA GLY A 174 -3.88 14.44 3.58
C GLY A 174 -5.00 14.58 4.62
N HIS A 175 -6.24 14.43 4.15
CA HIS A 175 -7.43 14.43 5.01
C HIS A 175 -7.86 13.00 5.40
N LEU A 176 -7.65 12.01 4.53
CA LEU A 176 -8.03 10.59 4.70
C LEU A 176 -6.83 9.63 4.66
N GLY A 177 -5.64 10.05 5.07
CA GLY A 177 -4.47 9.19 5.17
C GLY A 177 -4.71 7.95 6.05
N ARG A 178 -3.98 6.85 5.78
CA ARG A 178 -4.20 5.52 6.43
C ARG A 178 -4.22 5.56 7.96
N GLY A 179 -3.57 6.52 8.61
CA GLY A 179 -3.66 6.71 10.07
C GLY A 179 -5.04 7.18 10.57
N ARG A 180 -5.98 7.49 9.68
CA ARG A 180 -7.41 7.77 9.96
C ARG A 180 -8.34 6.65 9.48
N SER A 181 -7.81 5.60 8.85
CA SER A 181 -8.59 4.45 8.39
C SER A 181 -8.79 3.42 9.52
N PRO A 182 -10.01 3.18 9.98
CA PRO A 182 -10.25 2.14 10.97
C PRO A 182 -9.88 0.75 10.48
N GLU A 183 -10.07 0.44 9.20
CA GLU A 183 -9.70 -0.85 8.65
C GLU A 183 -8.19 -1.12 8.83
N PHE A 184 -7.37 -0.13 8.49
CA PHE A 184 -5.93 -0.18 8.67
C PHE A 184 -5.51 -0.30 10.14
N LEU A 185 -6.17 0.42 11.06
CA LEU A 185 -5.81 0.44 12.48
C LEU A 185 -6.32 -0.78 13.25
N ASN A 186 -7.49 -1.30 12.88
CA ASN A 186 -8.17 -2.37 13.62
C ASN A 186 -7.50 -3.73 13.49
N GLU A 187 -6.72 -3.99 12.44
CA GLU A 187 -5.92 -5.22 12.34
C GLU A 187 -5.00 -5.38 13.55
N MET A 188 -4.26 -4.34 13.91
CA MET A 188 -3.36 -4.33 15.06
C MET A 188 -4.14 -4.36 16.37
N LYS A 189 -5.23 -3.60 16.47
CA LYS A 189 -6.08 -3.53 17.64
C LYS A 189 -6.68 -4.90 17.96
N ALA A 190 -7.27 -5.58 16.99
CA ALA A 190 -7.85 -6.91 17.17
C ALA A 190 -6.80 -7.95 17.56
N GLN A 191 -5.66 -7.97 16.86
CA GLN A 191 -4.57 -8.91 17.15
C GLN A 191 -4.06 -8.74 18.59
N ILE A 192 -3.82 -7.51 19.04
CA ILE A 192 -3.29 -7.25 20.38
C ILE A 192 -4.32 -7.58 21.48
N LEU A 193 -5.60 -7.26 21.26
CA LEU A 193 -6.63 -7.49 22.27
C LEU A 193 -7.04 -8.97 22.40
N GLU A 194 -6.99 -9.75 21.33
CA GLU A 194 -7.44 -11.16 21.34
C GLU A 194 -6.28 -12.17 21.40
N LYS A 195 -5.10 -11.82 20.87
CA LYS A 195 -3.93 -12.73 20.83
C LYS A 195 -2.75 -12.25 21.68
N GLY A 196 -2.87 -11.06 22.29
CA GLY A 196 -1.79 -10.41 23.05
C GLY A 196 -0.71 -9.78 22.16
N ILE A 197 0.21 -9.07 22.80
CA ILE A 197 1.34 -8.43 22.11
C ILE A 197 2.34 -9.51 21.70
N TYR A 198 2.55 -9.71 20.41
CA TYR A 198 3.59 -10.62 19.91
C TYR A 198 4.99 -10.11 20.26
N ASN A 199 5.97 -10.99 20.32
CA ASN A 199 7.35 -10.54 20.44
C ASN A 199 7.78 -9.77 19.19
N TYR A 200 8.73 -8.84 19.34
CA TYR A 200 9.19 -7.95 18.27
C TYR A 200 9.65 -8.71 17.02
N SER A 201 10.36 -9.83 17.17
CA SER A 201 10.85 -10.60 16.03
C SER A 201 9.70 -11.19 15.22
N LYS A 202 8.65 -11.76 15.87
CA LYS A 202 7.45 -12.24 15.19
C LYS A 202 6.68 -11.10 14.51
N ALA A 203 6.57 -9.95 15.17
CA ALA A 203 5.86 -8.79 14.62
C ALA A 203 6.57 -8.23 13.36
N VAL A 204 7.90 -8.31 13.28
CA VAL A 204 8.69 -7.83 12.13
C VAL A 204 8.78 -8.86 11.00
N LEU A 205 8.99 -10.14 11.35
CA LEU A 205 9.28 -11.20 10.37
C LEU A 205 8.00 -11.90 9.86
N GLY A 206 6.87 -11.69 10.54
CA GLY A 206 5.62 -12.40 10.24
C GLY A 206 5.56 -13.81 10.82
N SER A 207 4.54 -14.56 10.45
CA SER A 207 4.33 -15.94 10.83
C SER A 207 3.54 -16.68 9.74
N ASN A 208 3.90 -17.93 9.49
CA ASN A 208 3.16 -18.81 8.58
C ASN A 208 1.94 -19.46 9.27
N LYS A 209 1.85 -19.35 10.59
CA LYS A 209 0.79 -19.96 11.42
C LYS A 209 -0.27 -18.95 11.84
N ASP A 210 0.19 -17.80 12.31
CA ASP A 210 -0.67 -16.75 12.86
C ASP A 210 -0.67 -15.53 11.94
N PHE A 211 -1.78 -14.84 11.85
CA PHE A 211 -1.82 -13.53 11.21
C PHE A 211 -1.02 -12.53 12.04
N VAL A 212 -0.13 -11.84 11.37
CA VAL A 212 0.63 -10.72 11.92
C VAL A 212 0.30 -9.49 11.09
N PRO A 213 -0.23 -8.42 11.69
CA PRO A 213 -0.48 -7.17 10.99
C PRO A 213 0.77 -6.68 10.24
N ASN A 214 0.56 -6.06 9.12
CA ASN A 214 1.65 -5.70 8.23
C ASN A 214 2.58 -4.61 8.82
N ARG A 215 3.75 -4.44 8.19
CA ARG A 215 4.76 -3.47 8.61
C ARG A 215 4.30 -2.01 8.57
N TYR A 216 3.30 -1.67 7.74
CA TYR A 216 2.75 -0.32 7.64
C TYR A 216 2.00 0.06 8.92
N THR A 217 1.08 -0.79 9.38
CA THR A 217 0.29 -0.56 10.59
C THR A 217 1.15 -0.53 11.84
N MET A 218 2.02 -1.52 12.02
CA MET A 218 2.98 -1.57 13.13
C MET A 218 3.88 -0.32 13.11
N GLY A 219 4.40 0.01 11.93
CA GLY A 219 5.30 1.13 11.73
C GLY A 219 4.64 2.48 12.02
N TYR A 220 3.39 2.67 11.60
CA TYR A 220 2.62 3.88 11.91
C TYR A 220 2.55 4.13 13.42
N PHE A 221 2.09 3.14 14.19
CA PHE A 221 1.98 3.30 15.64
C PHE A 221 3.34 3.52 16.31
N MET A 222 4.37 2.77 15.91
CA MET A 222 5.71 2.95 16.47
C MET A 222 6.28 4.32 16.13
N THR A 223 6.12 4.76 14.90
CA THR A 223 6.70 6.03 14.42
C THR A 223 5.97 7.22 15.02
N ALA A 224 4.64 7.24 14.96
CA ALA A 224 3.83 8.35 15.46
C ALA A 224 3.95 8.50 16.99
N ASN A 225 3.76 7.42 17.75
CA ASN A 225 3.88 7.50 19.22
C ASN A 225 5.31 7.87 19.67
N SER A 226 6.33 7.43 18.94
CA SER A 226 7.70 7.82 19.28
C SER A 226 7.97 9.30 19.05
N ARG A 227 7.38 9.90 18.02
CA ARG A 227 7.45 11.35 17.79
C ARG A 227 6.80 12.10 18.95
N VAL A 228 5.61 11.70 19.35
CA VAL A 228 4.91 12.29 20.51
C VAL A 228 5.71 12.15 21.80
N ASN A 229 6.30 10.98 22.06
CA ASN A 229 6.96 10.66 23.33
C ASN A 229 8.39 11.20 23.41
N TYR A 230 9.14 11.25 22.29
CA TYR A 230 10.57 11.56 22.29
C TYR A 230 10.96 12.77 21.42
N GLY A 231 10.01 13.41 20.78
CA GLY A 231 10.18 14.58 19.93
C GLY A 231 10.12 14.27 18.43
N SER A 232 9.63 15.25 17.67
CA SER A 232 9.38 15.13 16.22
C SER A 232 10.62 14.83 15.38
N ASP A 233 11.82 15.14 15.90
CA ASP A 233 13.11 14.97 15.23
C ASP A 233 13.80 13.63 15.51
N ILE A 234 13.19 12.73 16.30
CA ILE A 234 13.79 11.43 16.68
C ILE A 234 14.24 10.63 15.44
N TRP A 235 13.43 10.62 14.40
CA TRP A 235 13.70 9.87 13.19
C TRP A 235 14.71 10.55 12.29
N ALA A 236 14.71 11.88 12.23
CA ALA A 236 15.75 12.65 11.55
C ALA A 236 17.14 12.34 12.13
N LYS A 237 17.26 12.32 13.45
CA LYS A 237 18.49 11.95 14.16
C LYS A 237 18.92 10.50 13.92
N ALA A 238 17.93 9.57 13.84
CA ALA A 238 18.22 8.15 13.59
C ALA A 238 18.78 7.92 12.17
N LEU A 239 18.17 8.51 11.16
CA LEU A 239 18.64 8.41 9.77
C LEU A 239 19.98 9.14 9.57
N GLU A 240 20.14 10.34 10.14
CA GLU A 240 21.38 11.10 10.05
C GLU A 240 22.56 10.34 10.67
N ARG A 241 22.38 9.77 11.87
CA ARG A 241 23.43 8.97 12.52
C ARG A 241 23.75 7.74 11.67
N THR A 242 22.77 7.10 11.09
CA THR A 242 22.95 5.94 10.22
C THR A 242 23.80 6.29 9.00
N GLY A 243 23.50 7.38 8.33
CA GLY A 243 24.25 7.86 7.17
C GLY A 243 25.67 8.32 7.53
N ARG A 244 25.82 9.08 8.59
CA ARG A 244 27.12 9.62 9.00
C ARG A 244 28.09 8.55 9.56
N ARG A 245 27.57 7.47 10.15
CA ARG A 245 28.37 6.43 10.85
C ARG A 245 27.93 5.01 10.48
N PRO A 246 27.93 4.63 9.19
CA PRO A 246 27.51 3.29 8.75
C PRO A 246 28.46 2.17 9.24
N TYR A 247 29.64 2.51 9.74
CA TYR A 247 30.57 1.57 10.35
C TYR A 247 30.21 1.18 11.79
N GLY A 248 29.18 1.80 12.39
CA GLY A 248 28.65 1.39 13.69
C GLY A 248 27.89 0.07 13.61
N ILE A 249 27.92 -0.74 14.67
CA ILE A 249 27.26 -2.06 14.68
C ILE A 249 25.73 -1.91 14.50
N THR A 250 25.11 -0.91 15.13
CA THR A 250 23.68 -0.63 15.04
C THR A 250 23.40 0.87 15.11
N PRO A 251 23.82 1.67 14.11
CA PRO A 251 23.77 3.13 14.21
C PRO A 251 22.34 3.68 14.39
N PHE A 252 21.36 3.11 13.72
CA PHE A 252 19.94 3.46 13.84
C PHE A 252 19.42 3.20 15.28
N ALA A 253 19.58 1.97 15.78
CA ALA A 253 19.13 1.61 17.13
C ALA A 253 19.89 2.38 18.22
N THR A 254 21.17 2.69 18.00
CA THR A 254 21.97 3.51 18.92
C THR A 254 21.42 4.93 19.01
N SER A 255 20.97 5.52 17.91
CA SER A 255 20.34 6.84 17.93
C SER A 255 19.04 6.84 18.73
N LEU A 256 18.18 5.83 18.52
CA LEU A 256 16.95 5.67 19.31
C LEU A 256 17.26 5.56 20.80
N LYS A 257 18.23 4.70 21.16
CA LYS A 257 18.68 4.57 22.56
C LYS A 257 19.06 5.92 23.17
N LEU A 258 19.85 6.72 22.49
CA LEU A 258 20.28 8.04 22.97
C LEU A 258 19.11 9.01 23.15
N SER A 259 18.15 9.03 22.21
CA SER A 259 16.97 9.89 22.32
C SER A 259 16.08 9.47 23.50
N MET A 260 15.86 8.17 23.70
CA MET A 260 15.09 7.63 24.82
C MET A 260 15.77 7.92 26.17
N GLN A 261 17.11 7.78 26.24
CA GLN A 261 17.89 8.10 27.44
C GLN A 261 17.82 9.60 27.75
N GLY A 262 18.01 10.46 26.75
CA GLY A 262 17.95 11.92 26.93
C GLY A 262 16.60 12.39 27.48
N LYS A 263 15.49 11.83 27.00
CA LYS A 263 14.13 12.13 27.52
C LYS A 263 14.00 11.67 28.97
N ARG A 264 14.42 10.45 29.28
CA ARG A 264 14.41 9.93 30.65
C ARG A 264 15.25 10.79 31.59
N ASP A 265 16.47 11.16 31.19
CA ASP A 265 17.35 11.98 32.01
C ASP A 265 16.77 13.39 32.22
N SER A 266 16.04 13.93 31.26
CA SER A 266 15.30 15.18 31.39
C SER A 266 14.17 15.06 32.45
N LEU A 267 13.34 14.02 32.35
CA LEU A 267 12.28 13.73 33.33
C LEU A 267 12.87 13.47 34.72
N TRP A 268 14.01 12.78 34.79
CA TRP A 268 14.68 12.46 36.05
C TRP A 268 15.27 13.68 36.76
N ARG A 269 15.54 14.77 36.03
CA ARG A 269 15.94 16.05 36.64
C ARG A 269 14.77 16.77 37.32
N ASP A 270 13.55 16.43 36.97
CA ASP A 270 12.34 16.94 37.62
C ASP A 270 12.17 16.27 38.99
N SER A 271 12.23 17.08 40.05
CA SER A 271 12.09 16.61 41.45
C SER A 271 10.72 16.01 41.72
N THR A 272 9.67 16.56 41.11
CA THR A 272 8.28 16.09 41.26
C THR A 272 8.15 14.70 40.63
N PHE A 273 8.73 14.48 39.46
CA PHE A 273 8.75 13.16 38.80
C PHE A 273 9.49 12.12 39.63
N ARG A 274 10.68 12.46 40.18
CA ARG A 274 11.44 11.56 41.06
C ARG A 274 10.70 11.14 42.32
N SER A 275 9.94 12.03 42.90
CA SER A 275 9.18 11.74 44.14
C SER A 275 8.09 10.67 43.97
N LEU A 276 7.72 10.33 42.73
CA LEU A 276 6.76 9.27 42.44
C LEU A 276 7.34 7.85 42.54
N PHE A 277 8.66 7.69 42.70
CA PHE A 277 9.32 6.40 42.77
C PHE A 277 9.88 6.10 44.17
N ILE A 278 9.63 4.88 44.66
CA ILE A 278 10.07 4.43 46.01
C ILE A 278 11.59 4.29 46.04
N ASP A 279 12.19 3.79 44.94
CA ASP A 279 13.66 3.71 44.76
C ASP A 279 14.02 4.22 43.35
N PRO A 280 14.32 5.51 43.27
CA PRO A 280 14.66 6.14 42.01
C PRO A 280 15.90 5.56 41.31
N ASP A 281 16.91 5.16 42.03
CA ASP A 281 18.15 4.68 41.44
C ASP A 281 18.02 3.27 40.85
N SER A 282 17.18 2.41 41.43
CA SER A 282 16.88 1.09 40.88
C SER A 282 16.16 1.18 39.54
N VAL A 283 15.23 2.11 39.40
CA VAL A 283 14.53 2.37 38.13
C VAL A 283 15.48 2.89 37.06
N ARG A 284 16.44 3.72 37.44
CA ARG A 284 17.48 4.25 36.53
C ARG A 284 18.43 3.14 36.05
N GLN A 285 18.80 2.20 36.94
CA GLN A 285 19.72 1.08 36.62
C GLN A 285 19.03 -0.06 35.88
N ALA A 286 17.76 -0.37 36.18
CA ALA A 286 17.00 -1.48 35.58
C ALA A 286 16.75 -1.32 34.08
N ASN A 287 16.78 -0.10 33.57
CA ASN A 287 16.52 0.21 32.16
C ASN A 287 17.81 0.32 31.33
N THR A 288 18.63 -0.72 31.30
CA THR A 288 19.62 -0.87 30.23
C THR A 288 18.89 -1.25 28.94
N TYR A 289 18.68 -0.27 28.06
CA TYR A 289 18.10 -0.48 26.74
C TYR A 289 19.06 -1.31 25.87
N ARG A 290 19.12 -2.62 26.09
CA ARG A 290 19.95 -3.52 25.27
C ARG A 290 19.50 -3.53 23.82
N ASP A 291 18.19 -3.41 23.57
CA ASP A 291 17.62 -3.31 22.23
C ASP A 291 16.53 -2.22 22.22
N ALA A 292 16.92 -1.02 21.78
CA ALA A 292 16.01 0.13 21.75
C ALA A 292 14.75 -0.11 20.89
N LYS A 293 14.84 -0.86 19.80
CA LYS A 293 13.70 -1.16 18.93
C LYS A 293 12.68 -2.05 19.64
N ARG A 294 13.12 -3.07 20.36
CA ARG A 294 12.25 -3.96 21.14
C ARG A 294 11.60 -3.24 22.32
N THR A 295 12.35 -2.40 23.00
CA THR A 295 11.83 -1.59 24.11
C THR A 295 10.76 -0.63 23.62
N LEU A 296 11.05 0.11 22.55
CA LEU A 296 10.10 1.02 21.90
C LEU A 296 8.80 0.31 21.47
N TYR A 297 8.93 -0.86 20.83
CA TYR A 297 7.81 -1.70 20.43
C TYR A 297 6.94 -2.10 21.63
N ARG A 298 7.54 -2.68 22.66
CA ARG A 298 6.81 -3.13 23.82
C ARG A 298 6.10 -1.99 24.54
N ASP A 299 6.80 -0.88 24.78
CA ASP A 299 6.27 0.24 25.55
C ASP A 299 5.09 0.89 24.82
N ASN A 300 5.22 1.15 23.51
CA ASN A 300 4.15 1.69 22.69
C ASN A 300 2.91 0.79 22.67
N PHE A 301 3.06 -0.51 22.43
CA PHE A 301 1.92 -1.40 22.33
C PHE A 301 1.30 -1.79 23.68
N SER A 302 2.05 -1.73 24.78
CA SER A 302 1.49 -1.89 26.14
C SER A 302 0.57 -0.72 26.50
N GLU A 303 0.94 0.51 26.17
CA GLU A 303 0.11 1.70 26.36
C GLU A 303 -1.16 1.64 25.49
N LEU A 304 -0.98 1.34 24.20
CA LEU A 304 -2.10 1.20 23.26
C LEU A 304 -3.07 0.09 23.67
N GLN A 305 -2.59 -1.05 24.16
CA GLN A 305 -3.42 -2.16 24.62
C GLN A 305 -4.35 -1.72 25.74
N GLN A 306 -3.84 -1.01 26.75
CA GLN A 306 -4.65 -0.53 27.87
C GLN A 306 -5.75 0.45 27.41
N ARG A 307 -5.43 1.34 26.46
CA ARG A 307 -6.41 2.26 25.88
C ARG A 307 -7.47 1.51 25.07
N TRP A 308 -7.06 0.62 24.20
CA TRP A 308 -7.96 -0.17 23.33
C TRP A 308 -8.86 -1.13 24.11
N MET A 309 -8.38 -1.70 25.22
CA MET A 309 -9.23 -2.51 26.11
C MET A 309 -10.41 -1.69 26.65
N ARG A 310 -10.16 -0.46 27.08
CA ARG A 310 -11.23 0.43 27.57
C ARG A 310 -12.21 0.81 26.46
N GLU A 311 -11.70 1.19 25.28
CA GLU A 311 -12.54 1.52 24.12
C GLU A 311 -13.42 0.33 23.70
N ALA A 312 -12.83 -0.86 23.60
CA ALA A 312 -13.52 -2.06 23.16
C ALA A 312 -14.60 -2.55 24.13
N SER A 313 -14.45 -2.28 25.44
CA SER A 313 -15.47 -2.64 26.45
C SER A 313 -16.76 -1.83 26.34
N LEU A 314 -16.74 -0.70 25.63
CA LEU A 314 -17.90 0.18 25.44
C LEU A 314 -18.72 -0.18 24.19
N VAL A 315 -18.26 -1.12 23.36
CA VAL A 315 -18.91 -1.47 22.09
C VAL A 315 -19.64 -2.81 22.24
N SER A 316 -20.94 -2.80 22.02
CA SER A 316 -21.74 -4.02 21.89
C SER A 316 -21.81 -4.48 20.43
N SER A 317 -21.96 -5.77 20.22
CA SER A 317 -22.12 -6.40 18.89
C SER A 317 -23.42 -7.22 18.88
N PRO A 318 -24.59 -6.58 18.76
CA PRO A 318 -25.89 -7.23 18.95
C PRO A 318 -26.38 -7.91 17.66
N PHE A 319 -25.60 -8.87 17.13
CA PHE A 319 -25.91 -9.57 15.89
C PHE A 319 -25.53 -11.06 15.96
N ASP A 320 -26.15 -11.86 15.12
CA ASP A 320 -25.84 -13.27 14.99
C ASP A 320 -24.70 -13.53 14.01
N THR A 321 -23.98 -14.62 14.25
CA THR A 321 -22.85 -15.03 13.41
C THR A 321 -23.17 -16.30 12.64
N LEU A 322 -22.81 -16.35 11.36
CA LEU A 322 -22.85 -17.60 10.61
C LEU A 322 -21.66 -18.48 11.02
N PRO A 323 -21.89 -19.76 11.33
CA PRO A 323 -20.82 -20.64 11.77
C PRO A 323 -19.78 -20.86 10.66
N THR A 324 -18.52 -20.71 11.02
CA THR A 324 -17.36 -20.97 10.16
C THR A 324 -16.32 -21.78 10.93
N HIS A 325 -15.79 -22.83 10.30
CA HIS A 325 -14.78 -23.69 10.92
C HIS A 325 -13.44 -23.53 10.24
N ASN A 326 -12.56 -22.68 10.80
CA ASN A 326 -11.23 -22.43 10.25
C ASN A 326 -10.16 -22.55 11.34
N LYS A 327 -9.11 -23.31 11.05
CA LYS A 327 -7.95 -23.47 11.94
C LYS A 327 -7.02 -22.27 11.92
N TYR A 328 -7.01 -21.53 10.81
CA TYR A 328 -6.09 -20.41 10.54
C TYR A 328 -6.86 -19.15 10.20
N TYR A 329 -6.18 -18.00 10.29
CA TYR A 329 -6.73 -16.72 9.88
C TYR A 329 -7.39 -16.80 8.50
N THR A 330 -8.67 -16.48 8.45
CA THR A 330 -9.50 -16.62 7.24
C THR A 330 -10.56 -15.54 7.22
N ASN A 331 -10.60 -14.83 6.10
CA ASN A 331 -11.60 -13.80 5.82
C ASN A 331 -12.73 -14.36 4.97
N TYR A 332 -13.95 -13.93 5.29
CA TYR A 332 -15.15 -14.07 4.48
C TYR A 332 -15.64 -12.68 4.14
N TYR A 333 -15.52 -12.29 2.89
CA TYR A 333 -15.92 -10.98 2.40
C TYR A 333 -17.25 -11.03 1.70
N ASN A 334 -18.02 -9.94 1.82
CA ASN A 334 -19.27 -9.68 1.10
C ASN A 334 -20.29 -10.86 1.17
N PRO A 335 -20.70 -11.29 2.38
CA PRO A 335 -21.67 -12.39 2.52
C PRO A 335 -23.01 -11.97 1.92
N THR A 336 -23.36 -12.63 0.82
CA THR A 336 -24.54 -12.33 0.01
C THR A 336 -25.57 -13.45 0.11
N PRO A 337 -26.74 -13.24 0.73
CA PRO A 337 -27.80 -14.23 0.81
C PRO A 337 -28.42 -14.47 -0.57
N ILE A 338 -28.60 -15.75 -0.95
CA ILE A 338 -29.18 -16.14 -2.25
C ILE A 338 -30.53 -16.83 -2.13
N SER A 339 -30.80 -17.46 -0.99
CA SER A 339 -32.07 -18.08 -0.62
C SER A 339 -32.08 -18.35 0.87
N SER A 340 -33.19 -18.88 1.42
CA SER A 340 -33.29 -19.20 2.85
C SER A 340 -32.11 -20.05 3.35
N GLY A 341 -31.32 -19.49 4.25
CA GLY A 341 -30.17 -20.13 4.87
C GLY A 341 -28.95 -20.39 3.97
N LYS A 342 -28.95 -19.93 2.72
CA LYS A 342 -27.81 -20.04 1.78
C LYS A 342 -27.15 -18.69 1.55
N VAL A 343 -25.85 -18.61 1.82
CA VAL A 343 -25.05 -17.38 1.69
C VAL A 343 -23.80 -17.65 0.86
N ILE A 344 -23.56 -16.84 -0.16
CA ILE A 344 -22.28 -16.83 -0.90
C ILE A 344 -21.35 -15.85 -0.22
N ALA A 345 -20.07 -16.22 -0.07
CA ALA A 345 -19.03 -15.30 0.38
C ALA A 345 -17.73 -15.53 -0.40
N TYR A 346 -16.91 -14.49 -0.51
CA TYR A 346 -15.55 -14.63 -1.00
C TYR A 346 -14.62 -14.96 0.16
N LYS A 347 -14.01 -16.13 0.12
CA LYS A 347 -13.13 -16.65 1.18
C LYS A 347 -11.67 -16.57 0.78
N LYS A 348 -10.82 -16.02 1.70
CA LYS A 348 -9.37 -15.92 1.51
C LYS A 348 -8.66 -16.02 2.86
N GLY A 349 -7.56 -16.75 2.94
CA GLY A 349 -6.84 -16.92 4.20
C GLY A 349 -5.37 -17.25 4.03
N LEU A 350 -4.67 -17.48 5.15
CA LEU A 350 -3.23 -17.82 5.13
C LEU A 350 -2.91 -19.13 4.41
N GLN A 351 -3.83 -20.09 4.44
CA GLN A 351 -3.60 -21.44 3.86
C GLN A 351 -4.29 -21.68 2.53
N GLN A 352 -5.05 -20.71 2.03
CA GLN A 352 -5.82 -20.91 0.81
C GLN A 352 -5.90 -19.66 -0.02
N THR A 353 -5.84 -19.84 -1.33
CA THR A 353 -6.10 -18.80 -2.30
C THR A 353 -7.57 -18.40 -2.28
N GLY A 354 -7.86 -17.19 -2.78
CA GLY A 354 -9.22 -16.69 -2.84
C GLY A 354 -10.19 -17.58 -3.62
N ALA A 355 -11.39 -17.74 -3.10
CA ALA A 355 -12.44 -18.56 -3.71
C ALA A 355 -13.84 -18.09 -3.27
N PHE A 356 -14.84 -18.26 -4.14
CA PHE A 356 -16.23 -18.20 -3.74
C PHE A 356 -16.64 -19.49 -3.07
N VAL A 357 -17.34 -19.36 -1.94
CA VAL A 357 -17.90 -20.47 -1.15
C VAL A 357 -19.39 -20.26 -0.91
N LEU A 358 -20.12 -21.37 -0.80
CA LEU A 358 -21.52 -21.40 -0.37
C LEU A 358 -21.58 -21.89 1.06
N LEU A 359 -22.12 -21.08 1.95
CA LEU A 359 -22.40 -21.40 3.35
C LEU A 359 -23.86 -21.83 3.49
N HIS A 360 -24.12 -23.01 4.08
CA HIS A 360 -25.46 -23.51 4.32
C HIS A 360 -25.46 -24.53 5.45
N ASN A 361 -26.29 -24.34 6.48
CA ASN A 361 -26.47 -25.28 7.59
C ASN A 361 -25.15 -25.79 8.19
N GLN A 362 -24.25 -24.90 8.58
CA GLN A 362 -22.91 -25.19 9.14
C GLN A 362 -21.92 -25.83 8.13
N ASN A 363 -22.34 -26.11 6.91
CA ASN A 363 -21.49 -26.66 5.87
C ASN A 363 -20.97 -25.55 4.94
N GLU A 364 -19.77 -25.75 4.43
CA GLU A 364 -19.14 -24.89 3.43
C GLU A 364 -18.85 -25.70 2.17
N LYS A 365 -19.34 -25.22 1.02
CA LYS A 365 -19.05 -25.78 -0.29
C LYS A 365 -18.23 -24.83 -1.12
N LEU A 366 -17.08 -25.27 -1.61
CA LEU A 366 -16.29 -24.53 -2.61
C LEU A 366 -17.07 -24.43 -3.92
N LEU A 367 -17.25 -23.21 -4.42
CA LEU A 367 -17.87 -22.94 -5.70
C LEU A 367 -16.81 -22.72 -6.80
N ARG A 368 -15.94 -21.73 -6.60
CA ARG A 368 -14.93 -21.37 -7.61
C ARG A 368 -13.72 -20.70 -7.00
N ARG A 369 -12.50 -21.14 -7.35
CA ARG A 369 -11.26 -20.41 -7.10
C ARG A 369 -11.10 -19.29 -8.12
N THR A 370 -10.56 -18.16 -7.69
CA THR A 370 -10.38 -16.96 -8.52
C THR A 370 -8.90 -16.62 -8.71
N GLY A 371 -8.61 -15.66 -9.58
CA GLY A 371 -7.34 -14.95 -9.63
C GLY A 371 -7.26 -13.87 -8.53
N ILE A 372 -6.48 -12.83 -8.81
CA ILE A 372 -6.27 -11.70 -7.88
C ILE A 372 -7.48 -10.75 -8.00
N LEU A 373 -8.15 -10.51 -6.89
CA LEU A 373 -9.16 -9.46 -6.74
C LEU A 373 -8.51 -8.28 -6.02
N ASP A 374 -8.75 -7.09 -6.52
CA ASP A 374 -8.39 -5.83 -5.86
C ASP A 374 -9.53 -5.39 -4.93
N ASP A 375 -10.75 -5.40 -5.46
CA ASP A 375 -11.99 -5.14 -4.74
C ASP A 375 -12.72 -6.46 -4.45
N TYR A 376 -13.00 -6.76 -3.18
CA TYR A 376 -13.72 -7.99 -2.77
C TYR A 376 -15.24 -7.89 -2.95
N LYS A 377 -15.74 -6.79 -3.51
CA LYS A 377 -17.14 -6.65 -3.88
C LYS A 377 -17.44 -7.50 -5.10
N PHE A 378 -18.48 -8.29 -5.01
CA PHE A 378 -19.08 -9.01 -6.12
C PHE A 378 -20.60 -8.78 -6.12
N ALA A 379 -21.25 -9.07 -7.22
CA ALA A 379 -22.69 -9.05 -7.35
C ALA A 379 -23.23 -10.45 -7.64
N PHE A 380 -24.42 -10.73 -7.16
CA PHE A 380 -25.17 -11.95 -7.45
C PHE A 380 -26.55 -11.61 -8.01
N ASN A 381 -26.92 -12.24 -9.10
CA ASN A 381 -28.22 -12.12 -9.73
C ASN A 381 -28.46 -13.29 -10.69
N ASN A 382 -29.70 -13.80 -10.77
CA ASN A 382 -30.09 -14.87 -11.70
C ASN A 382 -29.10 -16.07 -11.67
N ASP A 383 -28.80 -16.58 -10.48
CA ASP A 383 -27.85 -17.68 -10.24
C ASP A 383 -26.42 -17.44 -10.76
N GLN A 384 -26.07 -16.20 -11.10
CA GLN A 384 -24.77 -15.81 -11.58
C GLN A 384 -24.04 -14.92 -10.56
N ILE A 385 -22.79 -15.28 -10.25
CA ILE A 385 -21.85 -14.45 -9.50
C ILE A 385 -21.03 -13.66 -10.53
N VAL A 386 -20.89 -12.35 -10.34
CA VAL A 386 -20.06 -11.46 -11.16
C VAL A 386 -19.10 -10.70 -10.28
N TRP A 387 -17.80 -10.68 -10.64
CA TRP A 387 -16.74 -10.01 -9.90
C TRP A 387 -15.69 -9.38 -10.81
N SER A 388 -14.83 -8.54 -10.25
CA SER A 388 -13.65 -7.98 -10.91
C SER A 388 -12.40 -8.78 -10.56
N GLU A 389 -11.56 -9.06 -11.55
CA GLU A 389 -10.35 -9.89 -11.39
C GLU A 389 -9.22 -9.36 -12.26
N TYR A 390 -8.00 -9.36 -11.74
CA TYR A 390 -6.82 -8.88 -12.45
C TYR A 390 -6.30 -9.91 -13.46
N TYR A 391 -6.04 -9.46 -14.67
CA TYR A 391 -5.47 -10.26 -15.76
C TYR A 391 -4.16 -9.68 -16.23
N ASN A 392 -3.09 -10.44 -16.05
CA ASN A 392 -1.79 -10.10 -16.58
C ASN A 392 -1.80 -10.02 -18.12
N HIS A 393 -1.06 -9.07 -18.65
CA HIS A 393 -0.72 -9.11 -20.06
C HIS A 393 0.42 -10.12 -20.27
N ILE A 394 0.39 -10.88 -21.37
CA ILE A 394 1.36 -11.94 -21.63
C ILE A 394 2.82 -11.46 -21.72
N ARG A 395 3.04 -10.20 -22.05
CA ARG A 395 4.38 -9.63 -22.24
C ARG A 395 4.64 -8.36 -21.40
N TRP A 396 3.66 -7.48 -21.29
CA TRP A 396 3.84 -6.16 -20.67
C TRP A 396 3.24 -6.17 -19.27
N ASP A 397 4.08 -6.09 -18.26
CA ASP A 397 3.61 -6.12 -16.86
C ASP A 397 2.69 -4.93 -16.57
N GLN A 398 2.96 -3.76 -17.21
CA GLN A 398 2.07 -2.60 -17.13
C GLN A 398 0.86 -2.68 -18.06
N GLY A 399 0.69 -3.77 -18.79
CA GLY A 399 -0.46 -4.00 -19.66
C GLY A 399 -1.61 -4.80 -19.03
N GLY A 400 -1.46 -5.23 -17.77
CA GLY A 400 -2.51 -5.94 -17.05
C GLY A 400 -3.76 -5.09 -16.81
N ARG A 401 -4.93 -5.74 -16.66
CA ARG A 401 -6.24 -5.07 -16.54
C ARG A 401 -7.14 -5.74 -15.52
N MET A 402 -7.91 -4.94 -14.82
CA MET A 402 -9.08 -5.41 -14.07
C MET A 402 -10.24 -5.66 -15.02
N ARG A 403 -10.79 -6.88 -15.00
CA ARG A 403 -11.87 -7.32 -15.92
C ARG A 403 -12.95 -8.04 -15.17
N LEU A 404 -14.17 -7.96 -15.67
CA LEU A 404 -15.29 -8.74 -15.14
C LEU A 404 -15.12 -10.22 -15.49
N SER A 405 -15.45 -11.05 -14.52
CA SER A 405 -15.61 -12.50 -14.63
C SER A 405 -16.95 -12.92 -14.08
N SER A 406 -17.50 -14.02 -14.56
CA SER A 406 -18.74 -14.57 -14.03
C SER A 406 -18.67 -16.08 -13.82
N TYR A 407 -19.49 -16.56 -12.89
CA TYR A 407 -19.70 -17.98 -12.62
C TYR A 407 -21.18 -18.26 -12.39
N ASP A 408 -21.73 -19.16 -13.19
CA ASP A 408 -23.12 -19.61 -13.12
C ASP A 408 -23.24 -20.80 -12.18
N LEU A 409 -24.09 -20.70 -11.17
CA LEU A 409 -24.25 -21.72 -10.12
C LEU A 409 -24.92 -23.00 -10.62
N ASN A 410 -25.81 -22.91 -11.61
CA ASN A 410 -26.58 -24.02 -12.12
C ASN A 410 -25.75 -24.87 -13.09
N THR A 411 -25.03 -24.21 -13.97
CA THR A 411 -24.25 -24.87 -15.04
C THR A 411 -22.79 -25.09 -14.67
N GLY A 412 -22.27 -24.42 -13.63
CA GLY A 412 -20.85 -24.38 -13.29
C GLY A 412 -19.98 -23.66 -14.32
N LYS A 413 -20.58 -22.94 -15.27
CA LYS A 413 -19.87 -22.29 -16.37
C LYS A 413 -19.18 -21.00 -15.89
N TYR A 414 -17.88 -20.90 -16.17
CA TYR A 414 -17.08 -19.71 -15.93
C TYR A 414 -16.83 -18.94 -17.23
N LYS A 415 -16.94 -17.62 -17.20
CA LYS A 415 -16.70 -16.74 -18.35
C LYS A 415 -15.91 -15.52 -17.94
N ARG A 416 -15.01 -15.08 -18.82
CA ARG A 416 -14.23 -13.84 -18.73
C ARG A 416 -14.68 -12.85 -19.79
N TYR A 417 -14.77 -11.57 -19.42
CA TYR A 417 -15.22 -10.53 -20.33
C TYR A 417 -14.06 -9.61 -20.69
N LYS A 418 -13.84 -9.40 -21.98
CA LYS A 418 -12.81 -8.48 -22.48
C LYS A 418 -13.29 -7.04 -22.27
N SER A 419 -12.41 -6.18 -21.81
CA SER A 419 -12.62 -4.73 -21.77
C SER A 419 -11.33 -4.02 -22.16
N ARG A 420 -11.45 -2.82 -22.73
CA ARG A 420 -10.31 -1.95 -23.03
C ARG A 420 -9.78 -1.30 -21.77
N ASN A 421 -10.69 -0.87 -20.91
CA ASN A 421 -10.43 -0.16 -19.65
C ASN A 421 -10.60 -1.10 -18.46
N ASN A 422 -10.22 -0.63 -17.29
CA ASN A 422 -10.34 -1.37 -16.04
C ASN A 422 -11.78 -1.30 -15.53
N ARG A 423 -12.36 -2.44 -15.13
CA ARG A 423 -13.73 -2.55 -14.62
C ARG A 423 -13.73 -3.10 -13.21
N PHE A 424 -14.45 -2.42 -12.32
CA PHE A 424 -14.52 -2.68 -10.87
C PHE A 424 -15.96 -2.74 -10.38
N SER A 425 -16.13 -3.20 -9.15
CA SER A 425 -17.38 -3.09 -8.35
C SER A 425 -18.66 -3.38 -9.16
N PRO A 426 -18.86 -4.60 -9.71
CA PRO A 426 -20.06 -4.93 -10.41
C PRO A 426 -21.29 -4.86 -9.51
N PHE A 427 -22.45 -4.53 -10.08
CA PHE A 427 -23.74 -4.52 -9.40
C PHE A 427 -24.86 -4.99 -10.33
N ALA A 428 -25.92 -5.56 -9.75
CA ALA A 428 -27.08 -6.05 -10.47
C ALA A 428 -28.10 -4.93 -10.68
N MET A 429 -28.77 -4.90 -11.87
CA MET A 429 -29.78 -3.96 -12.24
C MET A 429 -30.99 -4.70 -12.86
N GLY A 430 -31.87 -5.29 -12.05
CA GLY A 430 -32.93 -6.14 -12.55
C GLY A 430 -32.39 -7.33 -13.31
N GLN A 431 -32.57 -7.37 -14.65
CA GLN A 431 -31.99 -8.41 -15.52
C GLN A 431 -30.62 -8.01 -16.09
N GLU A 432 -30.23 -6.77 -15.93
CA GLU A 432 -29.01 -6.19 -16.47
C GLU A 432 -27.92 -6.05 -15.37
N TRP A 433 -26.74 -5.58 -15.78
CA TRP A 433 -25.60 -5.38 -14.90
C TRP A 433 -25.04 -3.96 -15.03
N GLY A 434 -24.34 -3.53 -14.01
CA GLY A 434 -23.50 -2.35 -14.07
C GLY A 434 -22.16 -2.58 -13.43
N CYS A 435 -21.21 -1.68 -13.70
CA CYS A 435 -19.91 -1.68 -13.06
C CYS A 435 -19.30 -0.27 -13.07
N VAL A 436 -18.29 -0.05 -12.24
CA VAL A 436 -17.40 1.10 -12.38
C VAL A 436 -16.37 0.79 -13.46
N GLU A 437 -16.12 1.72 -14.36
CA GLU A 437 -15.03 1.64 -15.33
C GLU A 437 -14.11 2.85 -15.17
N VAL A 438 -12.79 2.60 -15.14
CA VAL A 438 -11.76 3.65 -15.12
C VAL A 438 -10.91 3.51 -16.37
N ASP A 439 -10.79 4.59 -17.14
CA ASP A 439 -10.00 4.62 -18.36
C ASP A 439 -8.52 4.92 -18.08
N HIS A 440 -7.68 4.90 -19.10
CA HIS A 440 -6.24 5.16 -19.02
C HIS A 440 -5.88 6.62 -18.68
N CYS A 441 -6.86 7.54 -18.70
CA CYS A 441 -6.70 8.91 -18.23
C CYS A 441 -7.22 9.10 -16.78
N ASN A 442 -7.55 8.02 -16.09
CA ASN A 442 -8.17 7.99 -14.76
C ASN A 442 -9.56 8.65 -14.70
N ARG A 443 -10.29 8.68 -15.83
CA ARG A 443 -11.69 9.12 -15.85
C ARG A 443 -12.58 7.97 -15.45
N SER A 444 -13.53 8.23 -14.56
CA SER A 444 -14.45 7.23 -14.02
C SER A 444 -15.83 7.28 -14.68
N TYR A 445 -16.41 6.11 -14.86
CA TYR A 445 -17.74 5.94 -15.46
C TYR A 445 -18.53 4.86 -14.72
N LEU A 446 -19.84 5.04 -14.62
CA LEU A 446 -20.76 3.92 -14.41
C LEU A 446 -21.14 3.37 -15.77
N VAL A 447 -20.80 2.12 -16.04
CA VAL A 447 -21.09 1.44 -17.29
C VAL A 447 -22.23 0.46 -17.07
N LEU A 448 -23.29 0.58 -17.87
CA LEU A 448 -24.44 -0.31 -17.88
C LEU A 448 -24.24 -1.37 -18.95
N LEU A 449 -24.54 -2.61 -18.61
CA LEU A 449 -24.28 -3.78 -19.44
C LEU A 449 -25.56 -4.63 -19.57
N ASP A 450 -25.74 -5.25 -20.71
CA ASP A 450 -26.83 -6.20 -20.91
C ASP A 450 -26.74 -7.42 -19.98
N SER A 451 -27.80 -8.23 -19.97
CA SER A 451 -27.86 -9.45 -19.15
C SER A 451 -26.72 -10.45 -19.41
N THR A 452 -26.08 -10.38 -20.58
CA THR A 452 -24.95 -11.26 -20.95
C THR A 452 -23.58 -10.71 -20.57
N LEU A 453 -23.50 -9.48 -20.01
CA LEU A 453 -22.26 -8.74 -19.71
C LEU A 453 -21.40 -8.43 -20.95
N SER A 454 -21.93 -8.57 -22.15
CA SER A 454 -21.18 -8.51 -23.39
C SER A 454 -21.32 -7.19 -24.13
N ARG A 455 -22.48 -6.53 -24.00
CA ARG A 455 -22.78 -5.27 -24.67
C ARG A 455 -23.06 -4.16 -23.66
N GLU A 456 -22.44 -3.01 -23.90
CA GLU A 456 -22.74 -1.77 -23.18
C GLU A 456 -24.08 -1.20 -23.63
N THR A 457 -24.95 -0.93 -22.66
CA THR A 457 -26.31 -0.37 -22.89
C THR A 457 -26.38 1.11 -22.51
N GLY A 458 -25.44 1.57 -21.62
CA GLY A 458 -25.38 2.97 -21.22
C GLY A 458 -24.04 3.28 -20.50
N ARG A 459 -23.74 4.59 -20.41
CA ARG A 459 -22.54 5.10 -19.79
C ARG A 459 -22.81 6.45 -19.12
N ILE A 460 -22.48 6.57 -17.84
CA ILE A 460 -22.62 7.79 -17.05
C ILE A 460 -21.24 8.26 -16.62
N PRO A 461 -20.73 9.41 -17.09
CA PRO A 461 -19.43 9.91 -16.69
C PRO A 461 -19.46 10.50 -15.28
N ALA A 462 -18.36 10.35 -14.53
CA ALA A 462 -18.07 11.18 -13.37
C ALA A 462 -17.72 12.62 -13.81
N GLU A 463 -17.83 13.57 -12.90
CA GLU A 463 -17.30 14.92 -13.13
C GLU A 463 -15.76 14.93 -13.06
N ALA A 464 -15.16 16.05 -13.46
CA ALA A 464 -13.72 16.19 -13.41
C ALA A 464 -13.17 16.00 -11.97
N ASN A 465 -12.11 15.21 -11.83
CA ASN A 465 -11.52 14.83 -10.55
C ASN A 465 -12.44 14.04 -9.60
N GLU A 466 -13.46 13.38 -10.13
CA GLU A 466 -14.34 12.48 -9.38
C GLU A 466 -14.12 11.02 -9.81
N LEU A 467 -14.26 10.11 -8.84
CA LEU A 467 -14.28 8.66 -9.05
C LEU A 467 -15.54 8.08 -8.42
N PHE A 468 -16.22 7.18 -9.15
CA PHE A 468 -17.28 6.36 -8.58
C PHE A 468 -16.67 5.16 -7.88
N ILE A 469 -17.16 4.83 -6.68
CA ILE A 469 -16.81 3.60 -5.96
C ILE A 469 -18.06 2.93 -5.40
N HIS A 470 -18.06 1.60 -5.34
CA HIS A 470 -19.05 0.73 -4.70
C HIS A 470 -20.52 1.05 -5.04
N PRO A 471 -20.91 1.14 -6.30
CA PRO A 471 -22.30 1.39 -6.67
C PRO A 471 -23.24 0.24 -6.25
N SER A 472 -24.50 0.58 -5.99
CA SER A 472 -25.63 -0.33 -5.82
C SER A 472 -26.85 0.20 -6.58
N TYR A 473 -27.79 -0.69 -6.96
CA TYR A 473 -28.99 -0.30 -7.67
C TYR A 473 -30.23 -0.72 -6.90
N HIS A 474 -31.19 0.18 -6.80
CA HIS A 474 -32.49 -0.05 -6.19
C HIS A 474 -33.55 0.91 -6.75
N GLU A 475 -34.75 0.39 -7.05
CA GLU A 475 -35.91 1.17 -7.50
C GLU A 475 -35.60 2.22 -8.58
N GLY A 476 -34.92 1.79 -9.64
CA GLY A 476 -34.63 2.68 -10.78
C GLY A 476 -33.48 3.66 -10.55
N LYS A 477 -32.78 3.63 -9.40
CA LYS A 477 -31.68 4.54 -9.09
C LYS A 477 -30.41 3.78 -8.78
N ILE A 478 -29.26 4.35 -9.17
CA ILE A 478 -27.92 3.89 -8.79
C ILE A 478 -27.45 4.78 -7.64
N THR A 479 -27.16 4.17 -6.50
CA THR A 479 -26.55 4.87 -5.37
C THR A 479 -25.07 4.47 -5.31
N THR A 480 -24.19 5.46 -5.32
CA THR A 480 -22.74 5.26 -5.35
C THR A 480 -22.04 6.28 -4.47
N VAL A 481 -20.84 5.95 -4.04
CA VAL A 481 -19.96 6.94 -3.43
C VAL A 481 -19.17 7.64 -4.52
N VAL A 482 -19.07 8.96 -4.41
CA VAL A 482 -18.24 9.82 -5.25
C VAL A 482 -17.04 10.27 -4.43
N GLN A 483 -15.87 9.85 -4.84
CA GLN A 483 -14.59 10.28 -4.29
C GLN A 483 -14.13 11.53 -5.05
N SER A 484 -13.74 12.57 -4.32
CA SER A 484 -13.29 13.85 -4.88
C SER A 484 -12.24 14.51 -3.97
N PRO A 485 -11.53 15.55 -4.43
CA PRO A 485 -10.64 16.32 -3.55
C PRO A 485 -11.34 16.96 -2.34
N ARG A 486 -12.67 17.04 -2.36
CA ARG A 486 -13.47 17.55 -1.22
C ARG A 486 -13.85 16.46 -0.22
N GLY A 487 -13.40 15.23 -0.42
CA GLY A 487 -13.76 14.06 0.37
C GLY A 487 -14.75 13.14 -0.35
N LEU A 488 -15.43 12.31 0.44
CA LEU A 488 -16.38 11.30 -0.02
C LEU A 488 -17.81 11.78 0.16
N SER A 489 -18.64 11.64 -0.88
CA SER A 489 -20.06 11.94 -0.85
C SER A 489 -20.89 10.74 -1.29
N LEU A 490 -22.12 10.62 -0.81
CA LEU A 490 -23.09 9.62 -1.27
C LEU A 490 -24.06 10.26 -2.23
N VAL A 491 -24.14 9.71 -3.43
CA VAL A 491 -24.93 10.27 -4.53
C VAL A 491 -25.88 9.20 -5.10
N SER A 492 -27.14 9.59 -5.31
CA SER A 492 -28.13 8.80 -6.05
C SER A 492 -28.25 9.34 -7.46
N ILE A 493 -28.20 8.47 -8.47
CA ILE A 493 -28.19 8.82 -9.90
C ILE A 493 -29.33 8.09 -10.61
N ASP A 494 -30.11 8.81 -11.39
CA ASP A 494 -31.07 8.23 -12.32
C ASP A 494 -30.31 7.76 -13.58
N PRO A 495 -30.33 6.45 -13.92
CA PRO A 495 -29.53 5.92 -15.01
C PRO A 495 -30.02 6.34 -16.40
N VAL A 496 -31.27 6.85 -16.54
CA VAL A 496 -31.87 7.30 -17.81
C VAL A 496 -31.61 8.78 -18.04
N THR A 497 -31.88 9.60 -17.03
CA THR A 497 -31.75 11.07 -17.14
C THR A 497 -30.37 11.59 -16.72
N HIS A 498 -29.56 10.77 -16.10
CA HIS A 498 -28.27 11.10 -15.49
C HIS A 498 -28.36 12.18 -14.39
N ARG A 499 -29.55 12.49 -13.91
CA ARG A 499 -29.73 13.43 -12.81
C ARG A 499 -29.11 12.87 -11.52
N ARG A 500 -28.31 13.69 -10.87
CA ARG A 500 -27.67 13.37 -9.58
C ARG A 500 -28.42 14.03 -8.43
N HIS A 501 -28.57 13.32 -7.34
CA HIS A 501 -29.06 13.81 -6.07
C HIS A 501 -28.04 13.46 -4.98
N THR A 502 -27.50 14.46 -4.29
CA THR A 502 -26.58 14.24 -3.19
C THR A 502 -27.37 13.83 -1.95
N VAL A 503 -27.13 12.60 -1.48
CA VAL A 503 -27.73 12.06 -0.26
C VAL A 503 -26.91 12.49 0.96
N CYS A 504 -25.58 12.27 0.92
CA CYS A 504 -24.63 12.71 1.94
C CYS A 504 -23.63 13.68 1.29
N PRO A 505 -23.47 14.90 1.81
CA PRO A 505 -22.48 15.85 1.28
C PRO A 505 -21.05 15.33 1.48
N ALA A 506 -20.10 15.90 0.74
CA ALA A 506 -18.71 15.51 0.81
C ALA A 506 -18.14 15.74 2.23
N ILE A 507 -17.46 14.72 2.76
CA ILE A 507 -16.90 14.69 4.12
C ILE A 507 -15.58 13.91 4.12
N TYR A 508 -14.67 14.26 5.01
CA TYR A 508 -13.40 13.59 5.19
C TYR A 508 -13.45 12.49 6.27
N TYR A 509 -14.36 11.53 6.05
CA TYR A 509 -14.41 10.24 6.74
C TYR A 509 -14.61 9.15 5.70
N GLU A 510 -14.10 7.94 5.94
CA GLU A 510 -14.41 6.82 5.06
C GLU A 510 -15.92 6.63 4.97
N LEU A 511 -16.40 6.46 3.74
CA LEU A 511 -17.79 6.24 3.40
C LEU A 511 -17.84 5.35 2.16
N ASP A 512 -18.55 4.22 2.23
CA ASP A 512 -18.67 3.29 1.09
C ASP A 512 -19.82 2.29 1.23
N HIS A 513 -19.89 1.34 0.29
CA HIS A 513 -20.81 0.20 0.26
C HIS A 513 -22.27 0.58 0.59
N PRO A 514 -22.88 1.52 -0.14
CA PRO A 514 -24.29 1.80 0.05
C PRO A 514 -25.15 0.61 -0.37
N VAL A 515 -26.17 0.28 0.41
CA VAL A 515 -27.20 -0.69 0.09
C VAL A 515 -28.56 -0.12 0.42
N ALA A 516 -29.49 -0.18 -0.53
CA ALA A 516 -30.82 0.40 -0.41
C ALA A 516 -31.91 -0.69 -0.31
N GLY A 517 -32.86 -0.49 0.59
CA GLY A 517 -34.16 -1.16 0.69
C GLY A 517 -35.28 -0.16 0.47
N ASP A 518 -36.56 -0.59 0.55
CA ASP A 518 -37.76 0.20 0.15
C ASP A 518 -37.84 1.58 0.83
N SER A 519 -37.44 1.72 2.08
CA SER A 519 -37.41 2.98 2.83
C SER A 519 -36.08 3.22 3.57
N LEU A 520 -35.09 2.41 3.32
CA LEU A 520 -33.86 2.37 4.09
C LEU A 520 -32.64 2.38 3.17
N LEU A 521 -31.76 3.34 3.37
CA LEU A 521 -30.43 3.38 2.75
C LEU A 521 -29.38 3.25 3.86
N ILE A 522 -28.69 2.12 3.87
CA ILE A 522 -27.58 1.84 4.78
C ILE A 522 -26.26 1.98 4.02
N TYR A 523 -25.24 2.51 4.66
CA TYR A 523 -23.90 2.60 4.13
C TYR A 523 -22.88 2.39 5.25
N ARG A 524 -21.65 2.00 4.89
CA ARG A 524 -20.54 1.95 5.83
C ARG A 524 -19.91 3.34 5.97
N ALA A 525 -19.57 3.74 7.19
CA ALA A 525 -18.75 4.93 7.43
C ALA A 525 -17.91 4.80 8.71
N SER A 526 -16.91 5.69 8.83
CA SER A 526 -15.94 5.70 9.93
C SER A 526 -16.12 6.85 10.92
N TYR A 527 -17.29 7.45 11.00
CA TYR A 527 -17.52 8.67 11.79
C TYR A 527 -17.12 8.55 13.26
N ASN A 528 -17.38 7.42 13.88
CA ASN A 528 -17.05 7.15 15.28
C ASN A 528 -15.64 6.55 15.51
N GLY A 529 -14.76 6.61 14.50
CA GLY A 529 -13.42 6.03 14.55
C GLY A 529 -13.38 4.51 14.38
N ASN A 530 -14.52 3.90 13.99
CA ASN A 530 -14.64 2.50 13.64
C ASN A 530 -15.50 2.36 12.37
N ASN A 531 -15.33 1.29 11.63
CA ASN A 531 -16.20 0.99 10.50
C ASN A 531 -17.54 0.46 11.03
N ALA A 532 -18.60 1.23 10.85
CA ALA A 532 -19.94 0.92 11.33
C ALA A 532 -20.98 1.22 10.23
N PHE A 533 -22.21 0.75 10.43
CA PHE A 533 -23.29 1.04 9.48
C PHE A 533 -24.12 2.24 9.95
N TYR A 534 -24.44 3.07 8.98
CA TYR A 534 -25.18 4.31 9.17
C TYR A 534 -26.34 4.42 8.18
N ARG A 535 -27.32 5.21 8.53
CA ARG A 535 -28.30 5.77 7.60
C ARG A 535 -28.22 7.29 7.63
N TRP A 536 -28.56 7.93 6.54
CA TRP A 536 -28.65 9.38 6.46
C TRP A 536 -30.07 9.83 6.76
N THR A 537 -30.23 10.78 7.66
CA THR A 537 -31.53 11.42 8.02
C THR A 537 -31.51 12.91 7.71
N ALA A 538 -32.63 13.60 7.88
CA ALA A 538 -32.70 15.06 7.75
C ALA A 538 -31.79 15.79 8.78
N GLN A 539 -31.48 15.15 9.89
CA GLN A 539 -30.61 15.67 10.96
C GLN A 539 -29.14 15.23 10.78
N GLY A 540 -28.81 14.50 9.73
CA GLY A 540 -27.49 13.96 9.47
C GLY A 540 -27.37 12.44 9.65
N PRO A 541 -26.17 11.89 9.75
CA PRO A 541 -25.95 10.44 9.86
C PRO A 541 -26.35 9.93 11.25
N VAL A 542 -26.99 8.76 11.28
CA VAL A 542 -27.36 8.02 12.48
C VAL A 542 -26.71 6.65 12.43
N ASN A 543 -26.02 6.23 13.50
CA ASN A 543 -25.47 4.90 13.61
C ASN A 543 -26.58 3.88 13.81
N VAL A 544 -26.59 2.81 13.02
CA VAL A 544 -27.60 1.75 13.09
C VAL A 544 -27.04 0.41 13.54
N LEU A 545 -25.74 0.17 13.35
CA LEU A 545 -25.05 -1.03 13.81
C LEU A 545 -23.57 -0.80 13.96
N ASN A 546 -22.98 -1.29 15.05
CA ASN A 546 -21.56 -1.21 15.33
C ASN A 546 -21.00 -2.59 15.70
N SER A 547 -19.67 -2.72 15.69
CA SER A 547 -18.97 -3.91 16.19
C SER A 547 -17.62 -3.49 16.80
N LYS A 548 -17.01 -4.43 17.52
CA LYS A 548 -15.77 -4.18 18.28
C LYS A 548 -14.59 -3.74 17.39
N TYR A 549 -14.48 -4.30 16.17
CA TYR A 549 -13.36 -4.04 15.25
C TYR A 549 -13.78 -3.68 13.83
N GLY A 550 -15.04 -3.33 13.63
CA GLY A 550 -15.56 -2.84 12.36
C GLY A 550 -16.39 -3.85 11.57
N LEU A 551 -17.26 -3.26 10.75
CA LEU A 551 -18.19 -3.92 9.84
C LEU A 551 -17.86 -3.56 8.40
N GLN A 552 -18.11 -4.50 7.46
CA GLN A 552 -17.85 -4.34 6.03
C GLN A 552 -18.96 -5.02 5.21
N PHE A 553 -19.13 -4.61 3.96
CA PHE A 553 -19.95 -5.27 2.95
C PHE A 553 -21.40 -5.54 3.38
N PRO A 554 -22.19 -4.51 3.68
CA PRO A 554 -23.62 -4.70 3.96
C PRO A 554 -24.35 -5.24 2.72
N THR A 555 -25.21 -6.24 2.91
CA THR A 555 -26.02 -6.85 1.86
C THR A 555 -27.38 -7.22 2.40
N LEU A 556 -28.46 -6.89 1.70
CA LEU A 556 -29.82 -7.22 2.12
C LEU A 556 -30.26 -8.61 1.62
N SER A 557 -31.06 -9.30 2.40
CA SER A 557 -31.79 -10.47 1.94
C SER A 557 -32.79 -10.10 0.85
N ALA A 558 -33.22 -11.07 0.02
CA ALA A 558 -34.16 -10.84 -1.07
C ALA A 558 -35.53 -10.28 -0.58
N ASP A 559 -35.98 -10.71 0.60
CA ASP A 559 -37.16 -10.21 1.28
C ASP A 559 -36.97 -8.88 2.02
N LYS A 560 -35.72 -8.35 1.99
CA LYS A 560 -35.31 -7.10 2.63
C LYS A 560 -35.58 -7.03 4.14
N LYS A 561 -35.61 -8.18 4.81
CA LYS A 561 -35.83 -8.24 6.27
C LYS A 561 -34.54 -8.41 7.07
N GLN A 562 -33.48 -8.90 6.44
CA GLN A 562 -32.20 -9.18 7.09
C GLN A 562 -31.07 -8.44 6.40
N LEU A 563 -30.12 -7.94 7.21
CA LEU A 563 -28.85 -7.38 6.79
C LEU A 563 -27.74 -8.39 7.07
N TYR A 564 -27.01 -8.77 6.03
CA TYR A 564 -25.81 -9.59 6.09
C TYR A 564 -24.58 -8.70 5.93
N PHE A 565 -23.46 -9.08 6.55
CA PHE A 565 -22.23 -8.30 6.53
C PHE A 565 -21.02 -9.12 6.98
N SER A 566 -19.83 -8.57 6.78
CA SER A 566 -18.59 -9.08 7.37
C SER A 566 -18.23 -8.26 8.60
N PHE A 567 -17.88 -8.90 9.73
CA PHE A 567 -17.35 -8.24 10.90
C PHE A 567 -15.93 -8.73 11.21
N TYR A 568 -15.05 -7.83 11.66
CA TYR A 568 -13.64 -8.15 11.86
C TYR A 568 -13.39 -8.78 13.24
N THR A 569 -12.44 -9.75 13.29
CA THR A 569 -11.89 -10.40 14.48
C THR A 569 -10.38 -10.61 14.30
N ALA A 570 -9.65 -10.98 15.34
CA ALA A 570 -8.23 -11.35 15.19
C ALA A 570 -7.98 -12.60 14.32
N ASP A 571 -9.02 -13.36 14.00
CA ASP A 571 -8.97 -14.51 13.09
C ASP A 571 -9.51 -14.19 11.68
N GLY A 572 -9.67 -12.90 11.37
CA GLY A 572 -10.14 -12.37 10.08
C GLY A 572 -11.62 -12.01 10.09
N TYR A 573 -12.11 -11.53 8.95
CA TYR A 573 -13.52 -11.21 8.73
C TYR A 573 -14.39 -12.44 8.79
N LYS A 574 -15.50 -12.36 9.56
CA LYS A 574 -16.51 -13.40 9.73
C LYS A 574 -17.86 -12.93 9.21
N PRO A 575 -18.70 -13.81 8.66
CA PRO A 575 -20.03 -13.45 8.20
C PRO A 575 -20.99 -13.33 9.38
N GLY A 576 -21.70 -12.22 9.45
CA GLY A 576 -22.75 -11.93 10.42
C GLY A 576 -24.06 -11.54 9.76
N HIS A 577 -25.15 -11.59 10.53
CA HIS A 577 -26.46 -11.08 10.08
C HIS A 577 -27.27 -10.53 11.26
N ILE A 578 -28.24 -9.69 10.93
CA ILE A 578 -29.22 -9.15 11.88
C ILE A 578 -30.55 -8.89 11.17
N ASP A 579 -31.67 -9.07 11.87
CA ASP A 579 -32.96 -8.63 11.38
C ASP A 579 -33.01 -7.09 11.37
N LEU A 580 -33.52 -6.47 10.30
CA LEU A 580 -33.61 -5.02 10.20
C LEU A 580 -34.45 -4.39 11.34
N ALA A 581 -35.46 -5.12 11.85
CA ALA A 581 -36.22 -4.70 13.02
C ALA A 581 -35.40 -4.64 14.32
N GLY A 582 -34.25 -5.32 14.37
CA GLY A 582 -33.33 -5.31 15.49
C GLY A 582 -32.29 -4.17 15.45
N LEU A 583 -32.25 -3.37 14.38
CA LEU A 583 -31.36 -2.23 14.28
C LEU A 583 -31.79 -1.14 15.28
N GLN A 584 -30.79 -0.64 16.01
CA GLN A 584 -31.00 0.42 16.99
C GLN A 584 -30.30 1.70 16.56
N GLU A 585 -31.10 2.76 16.38
CA GLU A 585 -30.54 4.07 16.03
C GLU A 585 -29.87 4.73 17.23
N GLN A 586 -28.62 5.15 17.02
CA GLN A 586 -27.85 5.89 18.00
C GLN A 586 -27.29 7.18 17.37
N PRO A 587 -27.23 8.27 18.11
CA PRO A 587 -26.60 9.50 17.63
C PRO A 587 -25.17 9.23 17.16
N THR A 588 -24.79 9.85 16.04
CA THR A 588 -23.41 9.76 15.55
C THR A 588 -22.49 10.62 16.40
N VAL A 589 -21.43 10.01 16.91
CA VAL A 589 -20.34 10.70 17.60
C VAL A 589 -19.15 10.74 16.64
N TYR A 590 -18.70 11.94 16.29
CA TYR A 590 -17.53 12.10 15.41
C TYR A 590 -16.24 11.94 16.21
N GLN A 591 -15.44 10.96 15.80
CA GLN A 591 -14.15 10.67 16.43
C GLN A 591 -13.08 11.67 15.99
N GLN A 592 -12.33 12.18 16.96
CA GLN A 592 -11.10 12.90 16.71
C GLN A 592 -9.91 11.93 16.65
N PHE A 593 -9.13 11.97 15.58
CA PHE A 593 -7.93 11.16 15.40
C PHE A 593 -6.70 11.86 16.00
N ARG A 594 -6.64 11.95 17.32
CA ARG A 594 -5.63 12.74 18.07
C ARG A 594 -4.19 12.48 17.62
N LEU A 595 -3.84 11.22 17.32
CA LEU A 595 -2.50 10.86 16.85
C LEU A 595 -2.22 11.45 15.46
N ALA A 596 -3.19 11.36 14.56
CA ALA A 596 -3.10 11.95 13.22
C ALA A 596 -3.04 13.49 13.28
N ASP A 597 -3.82 14.10 14.15
CA ASP A 597 -3.82 15.56 14.34
C ASP A 597 -2.50 16.04 14.95
N SER A 598 -1.89 15.27 15.87
CA SER A 598 -0.54 15.52 16.38
C SER A 598 0.50 15.49 15.25
N MET A 599 0.42 14.50 14.34
CA MET A 599 1.35 14.41 13.19
C MET A 599 1.22 15.63 12.27
N LYS A 600 0.01 16.12 12.03
CA LYS A 600 -0.25 17.33 11.23
C LYS A 600 0.39 18.58 11.87
N GLN A 601 0.25 18.74 13.18
CA GLN A 601 0.87 19.84 13.93
C GLN A 601 2.40 19.77 13.88
N GLU A 602 2.98 18.59 14.03
CA GLU A 602 4.44 18.39 14.00
C GLU A 602 5.03 18.63 12.62
N GLU A 603 4.35 18.21 11.54
CA GLU A 603 4.75 18.52 10.17
C GLU A 603 4.51 20.00 9.81
N LYS A 604 3.77 20.76 10.63
CA LYS A 604 3.40 22.15 10.35
C LYS A 604 2.74 22.34 8.99
N TRP A 605 1.92 21.35 8.60
CA TRP A 605 1.24 21.36 7.32
C TRP A 605 -0.03 22.22 7.39
N HIS A 606 -0.01 23.37 6.72
CA HIS A 606 -1.10 24.34 6.66
C HIS A 606 -1.56 24.64 5.23
N SER A 607 -0.90 24.02 4.25
CA SER A 607 -1.19 24.23 2.84
C SER A 607 -2.31 23.31 2.35
N ALA A 608 -3.05 23.75 1.35
CA ALA A 608 -3.90 22.90 0.52
C ALA A 608 -3.28 22.76 -0.86
N PHE A 609 -3.43 21.59 -1.47
CA PHE A 609 -2.95 21.39 -2.84
C PHE A 609 -3.80 22.23 -3.80
N GLN A 610 -3.10 22.93 -4.70
CA GLN A 610 -3.68 23.75 -5.76
C GLN A 610 -3.11 23.30 -7.09
N TYR A 611 -3.95 23.20 -8.11
CA TYR A 611 -3.57 22.59 -9.39
C TYR A 611 -3.60 23.57 -10.56
N ASP A 612 -3.54 24.88 -10.27
CA ASP A 612 -3.67 25.94 -11.25
C ASP A 612 -2.36 26.24 -12.02
N SER A 613 -1.24 25.70 -11.56
CA SER A 613 0.06 25.92 -12.19
C SER A 613 0.25 25.01 -13.39
N ILE A 614 0.67 25.59 -14.52
CA ILE A 614 1.01 24.85 -15.75
C ILE A 614 2.52 24.82 -15.92
N TYR A 615 3.09 23.62 -15.96
CA TYR A 615 4.52 23.38 -16.15
C TYR A 615 4.84 23.11 -17.61
N PRO A 616 5.97 23.64 -18.15
CA PRO A 616 6.38 23.35 -19.52
C PRO A 616 6.60 21.86 -19.76
N SER A 617 5.87 21.32 -20.74
CA SER A 617 5.93 19.93 -21.15
C SER A 617 6.73 19.78 -22.44
N ARG A 618 7.57 18.74 -22.53
CA ARG A 618 8.42 18.43 -23.69
C ARG A 618 8.39 16.94 -24.00
N LYS A 619 8.68 16.57 -25.24
CA LYS A 619 8.85 15.17 -25.63
C LYS A 619 10.02 14.53 -24.87
N TYR A 620 9.83 13.33 -24.35
CA TYR A 620 10.89 12.48 -23.79
C TYR A 620 11.35 11.49 -24.85
N ASN A 621 12.61 11.56 -25.26
CA ASN A 621 13.17 10.67 -26.27
C ASN A 621 13.76 9.43 -25.59
N LYS A 622 13.13 8.27 -25.82
CA LYS A 622 13.53 6.99 -25.23
C LYS A 622 14.95 6.56 -25.64
N PHE A 623 15.35 6.86 -26.88
CA PHE A 623 16.62 6.39 -27.44
C PHE A 623 17.82 7.18 -26.93
N THR A 624 17.69 8.48 -26.77
CA THR A 624 18.79 9.32 -26.23
C THR A 624 19.01 9.11 -24.72
N HIS A 625 18.10 8.41 -24.04
CA HIS A 625 18.16 8.13 -22.61
C HIS A 625 18.22 6.64 -22.32
N LEU A 626 18.76 5.83 -23.25
CA LEU A 626 18.93 4.37 -23.06
C LEU A 626 20.01 4.05 -22.02
N VAL A 627 21.12 4.78 -22.04
CA VAL A 627 22.23 4.56 -21.12
C VAL A 627 22.11 5.49 -19.93
N ASN A 628 22.21 4.95 -18.73
CA ASN A 628 22.21 5.69 -17.47
C ASN A 628 23.08 4.93 -16.47
N ILE A 629 24.40 5.16 -16.53
CA ILE A 629 25.35 4.60 -15.56
C ILE A 629 25.11 5.30 -14.22
N HIS A 630 24.76 4.51 -13.20
CA HIS A 630 24.40 5.04 -11.89
C HIS A 630 25.32 4.58 -10.77
N SER A 631 26.06 3.50 -10.97
CA SER A 631 26.96 2.93 -9.96
C SER A 631 28.11 2.19 -10.60
N TRP A 632 29.16 1.95 -9.79
CA TRP A 632 30.15 0.96 -10.08
C TRP A 632 30.53 0.22 -8.79
N GLY A 633 31.16 -0.95 -8.88
CA GLY A 633 31.55 -1.74 -7.73
C GLY A 633 32.73 -2.66 -8.02
N PRO A 634 33.39 -3.12 -6.95
CA PRO A 634 34.53 -4.04 -7.06
C PRO A 634 34.11 -5.51 -7.19
N VAL A 635 32.82 -5.79 -7.28
CA VAL A 635 32.27 -7.15 -7.37
C VAL A 635 31.11 -7.20 -8.34
N GLU A 636 30.97 -8.32 -9.03
CA GLU A 636 29.77 -8.78 -9.71
C GLU A 636 29.14 -9.90 -8.87
N ALA A 637 27.83 -9.88 -8.69
CA ALA A 637 27.11 -10.92 -7.97
C ALA A 637 25.99 -11.47 -8.86
N ASP A 638 26.09 -12.71 -9.25
CA ASP A 638 24.98 -13.46 -9.81
C ASP A 638 24.18 -14.13 -8.70
N LEU A 639 22.96 -13.67 -8.51
CA LEU A 639 22.11 -14.12 -7.42
C LEU A 639 21.32 -15.39 -7.76
N ASN A 640 21.23 -15.74 -9.05
CA ASN A 640 20.60 -16.96 -9.46
C ASN A 640 21.50 -18.16 -9.12
N ASP A 641 22.80 -17.99 -9.38
CA ASP A 641 23.80 -19.02 -9.14
C ASP A 641 24.55 -18.85 -7.81
N MET A 642 24.24 -17.77 -7.05
CA MET A 642 24.92 -17.40 -5.80
C MET A 642 26.44 -17.23 -6.00
N ASP A 643 26.85 -16.83 -7.19
CA ASP A 643 28.25 -16.62 -7.55
C ASP A 643 28.64 -15.14 -7.38
N VAL A 644 29.88 -14.90 -6.94
CA VAL A 644 30.44 -13.56 -6.69
C VAL A 644 31.83 -13.48 -7.29
N ASP A 645 31.95 -12.75 -8.39
CA ASP A 645 33.24 -12.48 -9.04
C ASP A 645 33.79 -11.12 -8.58
N PHE A 646 35.09 -11.07 -8.26
CA PHE A 646 35.78 -9.81 -7.96
C PHE A 646 36.21 -9.12 -9.25
N GLY A 647 36.11 -7.76 -9.28
CA GLY A 647 36.50 -7.02 -10.46
C GLY A 647 36.24 -5.53 -10.36
N ALA A 648 36.09 -4.88 -11.48
CA ALA A 648 35.64 -3.49 -11.57
C ALA A 648 34.52 -3.41 -12.59
N VAL A 649 33.29 -3.24 -12.11
CA VAL A 649 32.08 -3.28 -12.93
C VAL A 649 31.28 -2.00 -12.79
N VAL A 650 30.65 -1.57 -13.90
CA VAL A 650 29.68 -0.47 -13.92
C VAL A 650 28.30 -1.02 -14.13
N TYR A 651 27.31 -0.38 -13.49
CA TYR A 651 25.89 -0.73 -13.56
C TYR A 651 25.12 0.39 -14.24
N SER A 652 24.28 0.02 -15.19
CA SER A 652 23.43 0.96 -15.90
C SER A 652 22.02 0.41 -16.03
N GLN A 653 21.03 1.25 -15.72
CA GLN A 653 19.62 1.00 -16.02
C GLN A 653 18.96 2.32 -16.39
N ASN A 654 18.27 2.36 -17.51
CA ASN A 654 17.58 3.58 -17.94
C ASN A 654 16.31 3.85 -17.11
N LYS A 655 15.79 5.08 -17.17
CA LYS A 655 14.63 5.52 -16.37
C LYS A 655 13.37 4.69 -16.62
N LEU A 656 13.14 4.25 -17.85
CA LEU A 656 11.99 3.42 -18.24
C LEU A 656 12.21 1.91 -18.04
N SER A 657 13.33 1.49 -17.44
CA SER A 657 13.69 0.09 -17.19
C SER A 657 13.69 -0.79 -18.48
N THR A 658 13.89 -0.19 -19.67
CA THR A 658 13.89 -0.90 -20.93
C THR A 658 15.25 -1.44 -21.36
N LEU A 659 16.35 -0.85 -20.86
CA LEU A 659 17.71 -1.35 -21.02
C LEU A 659 18.40 -1.34 -19.66
N SER A 660 18.97 -2.48 -19.30
CA SER A 660 19.93 -2.62 -18.19
C SER A 660 21.19 -3.32 -18.70
N PHE A 661 22.35 -2.92 -18.19
CA PHE A 661 23.57 -3.64 -18.44
C PHE A 661 24.56 -3.51 -17.28
N THR A 662 25.40 -4.54 -17.15
CA THR A 662 26.59 -4.57 -16.31
C THR A 662 27.79 -4.79 -17.21
N ALA A 663 28.83 -3.98 -17.08
CA ALA A 663 30.03 -4.09 -17.90
C ALA A 663 31.28 -3.84 -17.07
N GLY A 664 32.34 -4.58 -17.32
CA GLY A 664 33.59 -4.39 -16.56
C GLY A 664 34.60 -5.49 -16.81
N TYR A 665 35.56 -5.56 -15.89
CA TYR A 665 36.59 -6.61 -15.85
C TYR A 665 36.47 -7.37 -14.54
N ILE A 666 36.34 -8.69 -14.60
CA ILE A 666 36.11 -9.56 -13.44
C ILE A 666 37.15 -10.70 -13.41
N LEU A 667 37.50 -11.13 -12.21
CA LEU A 667 38.30 -12.31 -11.95
C LEU A 667 37.38 -13.52 -11.87
N LYS A 668 36.98 -14.00 -13.05
CA LYS A 668 36.00 -15.09 -13.19
C LYS A 668 36.69 -16.43 -13.19
N SER A 669 36.14 -17.41 -12.48
CA SER A 669 36.62 -18.79 -12.49
C SER A 669 36.64 -19.36 -13.92
N GLY A 670 37.67 -20.12 -14.29
CA GLY A 670 37.88 -20.64 -15.63
C GLY A 670 38.59 -19.70 -16.60
N TYR A 671 38.94 -18.48 -16.17
CA TYR A 671 39.76 -17.55 -16.97
C TYR A 671 41.11 -17.28 -16.26
N ASP A 672 42.22 -17.41 -16.99
CA ASP A 672 43.60 -17.37 -16.50
C ASP A 672 43.91 -16.10 -15.69
N HIS A 673 43.50 -14.94 -16.18
CA HIS A 673 43.72 -13.65 -15.50
C HIS A 673 42.40 -12.85 -15.27
N GLY A 674 41.27 -13.46 -15.56
CA GLY A 674 39.95 -12.83 -15.59
C GLY A 674 39.44 -12.49 -16.98
N ALA A 675 38.28 -11.87 -17.07
CA ALA A 675 37.62 -11.59 -18.33
C ALA A 675 36.96 -10.18 -18.33
N TRP A 676 36.97 -9.54 -19.50
CA TRP A 676 36.03 -8.47 -19.80
C TRP A 676 34.64 -9.06 -19.93
N MET A 677 33.65 -8.43 -19.28
CA MET A 677 32.26 -8.84 -19.35
C MET A 677 31.34 -7.72 -19.81
N LEU A 678 30.28 -8.10 -20.50
CA LEU A 678 29.11 -7.27 -20.78
C LEU A 678 27.86 -8.14 -20.70
N ASN A 679 27.07 -7.97 -19.66
CA ASN A 679 25.75 -8.57 -19.52
C ASN A 679 24.71 -7.47 -19.76
N ALA A 680 23.87 -7.61 -20.79
CA ALA A 680 22.91 -6.59 -21.16
C ALA A 680 21.55 -7.20 -21.46
N SER A 681 20.48 -6.55 -20.97
CA SER A 681 19.10 -6.95 -21.22
C SER A 681 18.31 -5.79 -21.80
N TYR A 682 17.80 -5.95 -23.03
CA TYR A 682 16.90 -5.00 -23.66
C TYR A 682 15.46 -5.53 -23.71
N LYS A 683 14.57 -4.87 -23.00
CA LYS A 683 13.17 -5.25 -22.79
C LYS A 683 12.18 -4.27 -23.45
N GLY A 684 12.64 -3.33 -24.25
CA GLY A 684 11.82 -2.28 -24.85
C GLY A 684 10.99 -2.72 -26.07
N TRP A 685 11.16 -3.95 -26.56
CA TRP A 685 10.39 -4.53 -27.66
C TRP A 685 9.63 -5.79 -27.23
N TRP A 686 8.84 -6.39 -28.15
CA TRP A 686 8.11 -7.62 -27.85
C TRP A 686 9.06 -8.76 -27.47
N PRO A 687 10.11 -9.08 -28.25
CA PRO A 687 11.16 -9.98 -27.78
C PRO A 687 12.03 -9.27 -26.74
N VAL A 688 12.47 -10.03 -25.73
CA VAL A 688 13.55 -9.63 -24.84
C VAL A 688 14.87 -10.08 -25.47
N PHE A 689 15.87 -9.20 -25.46
CA PHE A 689 17.20 -9.50 -25.91
C PHE A 689 18.16 -9.49 -24.74
N ASP A 690 18.68 -10.65 -24.39
CA ASP A 690 19.68 -10.81 -23.37
C ASP A 690 21.03 -11.15 -24.06
N PHE A 691 22.08 -10.44 -23.67
CA PHE A 691 23.44 -10.58 -24.22
C PHE A 691 24.40 -10.78 -23.05
N ASP A 692 25.12 -11.91 -23.07
CA ASP A 692 26.18 -12.22 -22.15
C ASP A 692 27.46 -12.43 -22.93
N LEU A 693 28.40 -11.51 -22.82
CA LEU A 693 29.67 -11.52 -23.51
C LEU A 693 30.82 -11.55 -22.50
N TYR A 694 31.71 -12.51 -22.68
CA TYR A 694 32.94 -12.61 -21.92
C TYR A 694 34.12 -12.70 -22.91
N SER A 695 35.18 -11.94 -22.64
CA SER A 695 36.39 -11.93 -23.42
C SER A 695 37.62 -11.99 -22.50
N GLY A 696 38.35 -13.09 -22.57
CA GLY A 696 39.54 -13.36 -21.76
C GLY A 696 40.20 -14.64 -22.18
N ARG A 697 41.34 -14.96 -21.61
CA ARG A 697 42.06 -16.21 -21.87
C ARG A 697 41.41 -17.32 -21.02
N TYR A 698 40.70 -18.22 -21.69
CA TYR A 698 40.04 -19.35 -21.02
C TYR A 698 41.06 -20.44 -20.68
N ASP A 699 41.05 -20.92 -19.43
CA ASP A 699 41.90 -21.99 -18.96
C ASP A 699 41.20 -23.35 -19.16
N TYR A 700 41.61 -24.09 -20.19
CA TYR A 700 41.05 -25.40 -20.49
C TYR A 700 41.51 -26.51 -19.55
N GLU A 701 42.62 -26.33 -18.81
CA GLU A 701 43.14 -27.36 -17.89
C GLU A 701 42.27 -27.52 -16.64
N SER A 702 41.67 -26.46 -16.14
CA SER A 702 40.79 -26.53 -15.01
C SER A 702 39.47 -27.30 -15.24
N PHE A 703 39.10 -27.53 -16.51
CA PHE A 703 37.88 -28.27 -16.85
C PHE A 703 38.07 -29.80 -16.83
N ASN A 704 39.31 -30.28 -16.91
CA ASN A 704 39.62 -31.73 -16.94
C ASN A 704 39.77 -32.35 -15.55
N GLU A 705 40.03 -31.59 -14.49
CA GLU A 705 40.16 -32.11 -13.13
C GLU A 705 38.83 -32.34 -12.41
N GLY A 706 37.74 -31.77 -12.87
CA GLY A 706 36.40 -31.90 -12.29
C GLY A 706 35.61 -33.13 -12.67
N PHE A 707 36.10 -33.98 -13.61
CA PHE A 707 35.36 -35.14 -14.11
C PHE A 707 35.87 -36.51 -13.62
N PHE A 708 36.81 -36.54 -12.70
CA PHE A 708 37.30 -37.78 -12.09
C PHE A 708 37.27 -37.71 -10.57
N LEU A 709 36.07 -37.82 -10.00
CA LEU A 709 35.88 -38.39 -8.66
C LEU A 709 34.42 -38.83 -8.51
#